data_5619f9db35e9486180fed66090398579
#
_entry.id   5619f9db35e9486180fed66090398579
#
_cell.length_a   1.000
_cell.length_b   1.000
_cell.length_c   1.000
_cell.angle_alpha   90.00
_cell.angle_beta   90.00
_cell.angle_gamma   90.00
#
_symmetry.space_group_name_H-M   'P 1'
#
loop_
_entity.id
_entity.type
_entity.pdbx_description
1 polymer ?
#
loop_
_entity_poly.entity_id
_entity_poly.type
_entity_poly.pdbx_seq_one_letter_code
_entity_poly.pdbx_strand_id
1 'polypeptide(L)'
;MRRRALLKTAAAGALLGSVGVSTSALAATGEIDSLVFDSTASQLNADGEPLEDDSLVAVWAAETATNVDEDGDDDAVIYPDDGDIPLVSSDGGVVGFGAPIVDNGSAFGFGNEEFVLNVLDAEADGSAVAFDDGHGQFYDSGSFSQFSSYAEDNGYEVDATTDLAGALPDADAAIVTSPSVAFTDDELDALETFVDDGGTLLLFDQSDFGNYDATDNLNEIASALDLGFRFNDDQVIDEENNDGIQFVPTTDQFNTDAFDYFADRPGIAPPDLEKGKQYEVDVIDVADGDTVDVQFDNGWVDTVRILGIDTPETGSTEENLAEWEGLNDEAYLKDRGDDASAFAWEKLGDQTVSIRFDDEEPLRGDFGRLLAYIDVDEDGDGSYEYPYNRAAVREGYARVYDSGFGQHDSFLKEEFAAREEGLRLWEESDPDASPTIRNGEVTQLYAPYAASVRTTAGEIDAKRVPVAASPTATQQDADLTYDGDVPLVGIDQHARVAMAGSTLVDEQFEDEEFPGDVSEYGNYAFLTSLLDRLTDREGDVLIDGGHGQFGADRSIGAEDAADYLRYLEGVDLGFEQVNDLTGDLLERGRAILIAAPAEPFTDEELTALQEFVADGGGVVLLGGDVPAEHRANLDAVAAGLATDLRLGSGRVIDESSNLADRASLPTTANFDDWYRLFGGYDPDTNYKGPRAGPGVPGKSGKGPGKGKGNGKGKSKGHGD
;
A
#
# COMPACT_ATOMS: atom_id res chain seq x y z
N MET A 1 -5.05 -9.20 -2.49
CA MET A 1 -4.19 -9.06 -3.70
C MET A 1 -4.82 -8.17 -4.76
N ARG A 2 -6.05 -8.40 -5.28
CA ARG A 2 -6.62 -7.54 -6.34
C ARG A 2 -6.76 -6.06 -5.96
N ARG A 3 -7.04 -5.71 -4.71
CA ARG A 3 -7.09 -4.30 -4.26
C ARG A 3 -5.72 -3.59 -4.20
N ARG A 4 -4.63 -4.28 -3.86
CA ARG A 4 -3.28 -3.68 -3.82
C ARG A 4 -2.74 -3.27 -5.20
N ALA A 5 -3.02 -4.04 -6.22
CA ALA A 5 -2.50 -3.80 -7.58
C ALA A 5 -3.25 -2.72 -8.35
N LEU A 6 -4.57 -2.61 -8.21
CA LEU A 6 -5.37 -1.57 -8.87
C LEU A 6 -5.00 -0.14 -8.40
N LEU A 7 -4.59 0.01 -7.14
CA LEU A 7 -4.23 1.32 -6.57
C LEU A 7 -2.82 1.82 -6.93
N LYS A 8 -1.87 0.92 -7.25
CA LYS A 8 -0.53 1.33 -7.71
C LYS A 8 -0.51 1.93 -9.13
N THR A 9 -1.52 1.67 -9.95
CA THR A 9 -1.60 2.19 -11.33
C THR A 9 -2.27 3.55 -11.44
N ALA A 10 -2.99 4.02 -10.44
CA ALA A 10 -3.70 5.31 -10.45
C ALA A 10 -2.86 6.49 -9.91
N ALA A 11 -1.71 6.25 -9.28
CA ALA A 11 -0.88 7.30 -8.67
C ALA A 11 -0.01 8.12 -9.64
N ALA A 12 -0.15 7.97 -10.94
CA ALA A 12 0.63 8.68 -11.95
C ALA A 12 -0.10 9.92 -12.50
N GLY A 13 -0.54 10.84 -11.65
CA GLY A 13 -1.04 12.10 -12.18
C GLY A 13 -1.90 12.97 -11.29
N ALA A 14 -1.44 13.39 -10.14
CA ALA A 14 -2.06 14.55 -9.49
C ALA A 14 -1.04 15.36 -8.68
N LEU A 15 -0.37 16.27 -9.36
CA LEU A 15 0.14 17.49 -8.75
C LEU A 15 -1.04 18.47 -8.63
N LEU A 16 -1.67 18.57 -7.48
CA LEU A 16 -2.52 19.70 -7.15
C LEU A 16 -2.21 20.23 -5.76
N GLY A 17 -1.85 21.49 -5.80
CA GLY A 17 -1.44 22.27 -4.66
C GLY A 17 -2.49 22.33 -3.56
N SER A 18 -1.98 22.29 -2.33
CA SER A 18 -2.69 22.59 -1.11
C SER A 18 -3.43 23.93 -1.22
N VAL A 19 -4.73 23.89 -1.43
CA VAL A 19 -5.60 25.00 -1.10
C VAL A 19 -6.05 24.79 0.36
N GLY A 20 -5.45 25.54 1.25
CA GLY A 20 -5.89 25.61 2.63
C GLY A 20 -7.36 26.05 2.68
N VAL A 21 -8.23 25.12 3.05
CA VAL A 21 -9.61 25.45 3.41
C VAL A 21 -9.59 25.95 4.87
N SER A 22 -9.71 27.23 5.05
CA SER A 22 -9.95 27.84 6.34
C SER A 22 -11.38 27.50 6.78
N THR A 23 -11.53 26.63 7.75
CA THR A 23 -12.80 26.37 8.44
C THR A 23 -13.23 27.61 9.22
N SER A 24 -14.13 28.40 8.63
CA SER A 24 -14.97 29.32 9.39
C SER A 24 -16.25 28.54 9.70
N ALA A 25 -16.52 28.34 10.96
CA ALA A 25 -17.84 27.92 11.43
C ALA A 25 -18.88 28.97 11.00
N LEU A 26 -19.58 28.73 9.89
CA LEU A 26 -20.76 29.48 9.47
C LEU A 26 -21.98 28.66 9.90
N ALA A 27 -22.88 29.33 10.61
CA ALA A 27 -24.18 28.77 10.96
C ALA A 27 -24.94 28.34 9.69
N ALA A 28 -25.36 27.09 9.66
CA ALA A 28 -26.09 26.47 8.58
C ALA A 28 -27.32 27.27 8.14
N THR A 29 -27.39 27.63 6.90
CA THR A 29 -28.57 28.08 6.14
C THR A 29 -28.39 27.64 4.68
N GLY A 30 -28.06 26.40 4.42
CA GLY A 30 -27.76 25.86 3.11
C GLY A 30 -28.50 24.55 2.84
N GLU A 31 -28.26 24.02 1.70
CA GLU A 31 -28.54 22.65 1.29
C GLU A 31 -27.22 21.88 1.39
N ILE A 32 -27.26 20.55 1.56
CA ILE A 32 -26.08 19.67 1.49
C ILE A 32 -25.37 19.94 0.16
N ASP A 33 -24.04 20.15 0.22
CA ASP A 33 -23.27 20.51 -0.98
C ASP A 33 -23.08 19.34 -1.95
N SER A 34 -22.85 18.13 -1.43
CA SER A 34 -22.65 16.89 -2.22
C SER A 34 -22.81 15.65 -1.33
N LEU A 35 -23.05 14.50 -1.96
CA LEU A 35 -23.00 13.18 -1.35
C LEU A 35 -21.94 12.33 -2.03
N VAL A 36 -21.38 11.36 -1.30
CA VAL A 36 -20.44 10.36 -1.81
C VAL A 36 -21.04 8.96 -1.70
N PHE A 37 -20.79 8.13 -2.68
CA PHE A 37 -21.30 6.77 -2.77
C PHE A 37 -20.12 5.80 -3.01
N ASP A 38 -19.68 5.12 -1.98
CA ASP A 38 -18.64 4.08 -2.15
C ASP A 38 -19.29 2.77 -2.64
N SER A 39 -18.83 2.28 -3.76
CA SER A 39 -19.25 0.99 -4.33
C SER A 39 -20.77 0.89 -4.47
N THR A 40 -21.37 1.79 -5.24
CA THR A 40 -22.82 1.92 -5.38
C THR A 40 -23.40 1.17 -6.58
N ALA A 41 -24.54 0.53 -6.38
CA ALA A 41 -25.44 0.09 -7.44
C ALA A 41 -26.34 1.24 -7.92
N SER A 42 -26.89 1.11 -9.12
CA SER A 42 -27.98 1.94 -9.60
C SER A 42 -29.36 1.35 -9.25
N GLN A 43 -30.43 2.05 -9.58
CA GLN A 43 -31.78 1.56 -9.31
C GLN A 43 -32.64 1.48 -10.59
N LEU A 44 -33.55 0.53 -10.65
CA LEU A 44 -34.41 0.21 -11.77
C LEU A 44 -35.87 0.48 -11.42
N ASN A 45 -36.74 0.47 -12.38
CA ASN A 45 -38.20 0.46 -12.16
C ASN A 45 -38.70 -0.94 -11.76
N ALA A 46 -39.99 -1.04 -11.36
CA ALA A 46 -40.60 -2.29 -10.92
C ALA A 46 -40.56 -3.44 -11.98
N ASP A 47 -40.40 -3.10 -13.26
CA ASP A 47 -40.31 -4.06 -14.36
C ASP A 47 -38.85 -4.49 -14.65
N GLY A 48 -37.85 -3.97 -13.91
CA GLY A 48 -36.44 -4.25 -14.10
C GLY A 48 -35.84 -3.54 -15.33
N GLU A 49 -36.40 -2.40 -15.73
CA GLU A 49 -35.89 -1.53 -16.80
C GLU A 49 -35.39 -0.22 -16.17
N PRO A 50 -34.59 0.62 -16.87
CA PRO A 50 -34.18 1.91 -16.34
C PRO A 50 -35.33 2.73 -15.73
N LEU A 51 -35.10 3.29 -14.53
CA LEU A 51 -36.11 4.08 -13.81
C LEU A 51 -36.21 5.48 -14.41
N GLU A 52 -37.33 5.78 -15.10
CA GLU A 52 -37.60 7.07 -15.76
C GLU A 52 -38.62 7.94 -14.99
N ASP A 53 -39.17 7.47 -13.85
CA ASP A 53 -40.12 8.23 -13.04
C ASP A 53 -39.38 9.09 -11.99
N ASP A 54 -39.06 10.34 -12.37
CA ASP A 54 -38.39 11.30 -11.52
C ASP A 54 -39.11 11.54 -10.17
N SER A 55 -40.36 11.22 -10.04
CA SER A 55 -41.10 11.42 -8.79
C SER A 55 -40.72 10.40 -7.69
N LEU A 56 -40.01 9.33 -8.07
CA LEU A 56 -39.48 8.32 -7.15
C LEU A 56 -38.03 8.57 -6.80
N VAL A 57 -37.27 9.34 -7.61
CA VAL A 57 -35.85 9.49 -7.48
C VAL A 57 -35.51 10.72 -6.62
N ALA A 58 -34.76 10.49 -5.53
CA ALA A 58 -34.26 11.55 -4.65
C ALA A 58 -32.88 12.04 -5.06
N VAL A 59 -31.97 11.12 -5.50
CA VAL A 59 -30.60 11.43 -5.88
C VAL A 59 -30.22 10.69 -7.16
N TRP A 60 -29.65 11.41 -8.10
CA TRP A 60 -29.03 10.83 -9.29
C TRP A 60 -27.49 10.91 -9.20
N ALA A 61 -26.80 10.03 -9.89
CA ALA A 61 -25.39 10.16 -10.15
C ALA A 61 -25.08 11.46 -10.95
N ALA A 62 -23.85 11.92 -10.94
CA ALA A 62 -23.44 13.06 -11.76
C ALA A 62 -23.59 12.73 -13.27
N GLU A 63 -23.77 13.76 -14.12
CA GLU A 63 -23.96 13.58 -15.58
C GLU A 63 -22.83 12.81 -16.29
N THR A 64 -21.65 12.68 -15.66
CA THR A 64 -20.48 11.98 -16.19
C THR A 64 -20.41 10.51 -15.79
N ALA A 65 -21.26 10.11 -14.85
CA ALA A 65 -21.29 8.73 -14.36
C ALA A 65 -21.81 7.75 -15.43
N THR A 66 -21.34 6.53 -15.36
CA THR A 66 -21.81 5.39 -16.14
C THR A 66 -21.98 4.20 -15.22
N ASN A 67 -22.76 3.23 -15.60
CA ASN A 67 -22.81 1.96 -14.88
C ASN A 67 -22.23 0.82 -15.71
N VAL A 68 -21.67 -0.16 -15.03
CA VAL A 68 -21.00 -1.32 -15.63
C VAL A 68 -21.46 -2.62 -14.95
N ASP A 69 -21.42 -3.69 -15.70
CA ASP A 69 -21.47 -5.06 -15.21
C ASP A 69 -20.04 -5.44 -14.80
N GLU A 70 -19.73 -5.34 -13.49
CA GLU A 70 -18.35 -5.43 -13.01
C GLU A 70 -17.85 -6.87 -12.96
N ASP A 71 -18.71 -7.82 -12.60
CA ASP A 71 -18.35 -9.23 -12.52
C ASP A 71 -18.47 -9.98 -13.87
N GLY A 72 -19.21 -9.41 -14.83
CA GLY A 72 -19.29 -9.85 -16.23
C GLY A 72 -20.17 -11.06 -16.45
N ASP A 73 -21.20 -11.27 -15.65
CA ASP A 73 -22.12 -12.39 -15.78
C ASP A 73 -23.40 -12.07 -16.59
N ASP A 74 -23.54 -10.85 -17.10
CA ASP A 74 -24.58 -10.32 -18.01
C ASP A 74 -25.96 -10.11 -17.32
N ASP A 75 -26.04 -9.81 -16.02
CA ASP A 75 -27.30 -9.51 -15.30
C ASP A 75 -27.54 -8.03 -15.04
N ALA A 76 -26.50 -7.19 -15.05
CA ALA A 76 -26.60 -5.74 -14.93
C ALA A 76 -27.44 -5.11 -16.05
N VAL A 77 -28.37 -4.24 -15.70
CA VAL A 77 -29.10 -3.40 -16.65
C VAL A 77 -28.33 -2.09 -16.88
N ILE A 78 -27.78 -1.93 -18.09
CA ILE A 78 -26.96 -0.78 -18.44
C ILE A 78 -27.81 0.41 -18.87
N TYR A 79 -27.61 1.56 -18.22
CA TYR A 79 -28.23 2.82 -18.57
C TYR A 79 -27.69 3.37 -19.91
N PRO A 80 -28.54 4.09 -20.71
CA PRO A 80 -28.05 4.78 -21.91
C PRO A 80 -27.02 5.88 -21.58
N ASP A 81 -26.07 6.16 -22.51
CA ASP A 81 -25.03 7.18 -22.35
C ASP A 81 -25.58 8.61 -22.01
N ASP A 82 -26.85 8.87 -22.23
CA ASP A 82 -27.55 10.14 -21.96
C ASP A 82 -28.68 9.99 -20.93
N GLY A 83 -28.71 8.88 -20.19
CA GLY A 83 -29.69 8.57 -19.15
C GLY A 83 -29.21 9.00 -17.77
N ASP A 84 -30.12 9.58 -16.98
CA ASP A 84 -29.86 9.87 -15.58
C ASP A 84 -29.89 8.56 -14.77
N ILE A 85 -28.86 8.31 -13.95
CA ILE A 85 -28.67 7.08 -13.18
C ILE A 85 -29.15 7.32 -11.73
N PRO A 86 -30.27 6.72 -11.27
CA PRO A 86 -30.75 6.87 -9.91
C PRO A 86 -29.86 6.13 -8.90
N LEU A 87 -29.51 6.81 -7.80
CA LEU A 87 -28.74 6.25 -6.67
C LEU A 87 -29.58 6.12 -5.40
N VAL A 88 -30.59 6.99 -5.22
CA VAL A 88 -31.53 6.91 -4.09
C VAL A 88 -32.94 7.14 -4.60
N SER A 89 -33.85 6.22 -4.26
CA SER A 89 -35.30 6.32 -4.58
C SER A 89 -36.15 6.16 -3.35
N SER A 90 -37.34 6.80 -3.35
CA SER A 90 -38.31 6.73 -2.27
C SER A 90 -39.70 6.45 -2.82
N ASP A 91 -40.42 5.50 -2.22
CA ASP A 91 -41.81 5.15 -2.54
C ASP A 91 -42.53 4.69 -1.27
N GLY A 92 -43.61 5.41 -0.88
CA GLY A 92 -44.52 4.99 0.16
C GLY A 92 -43.92 4.79 1.56
N GLY A 93 -42.92 5.59 1.96
CA GLY A 93 -42.24 5.46 3.25
C GLY A 93 -41.07 4.45 3.23
N VAL A 94 -40.74 3.91 2.06
CA VAL A 94 -39.55 3.08 1.86
C VAL A 94 -38.53 3.83 1.03
N VAL A 95 -37.28 3.93 1.54
CA VAL A 95 -36.21 4.60 0.84
C VAL A 95 -35.07 3.60 0.55
N GLY A 96 -34.77 3.44 -0.74
CA GLY A 96 -33.69 2.59 -1.24
C GLY A 96 -32.43 3.39 -1.56
N PHE A 97 -31.30 2.92 -1.11
CA PHE A 97 -29.96 3.49 -1.35
C PHE A 97 -29.13 2.47 -2.13
N GLY A 98 -28.47 2.89 -3.20
CA GLY A 98 -27.58 2.02 -3.98
C GLY A 98 -26.26 1.69 -3.28
N ALA A 99 -25.97 2.32 -2.16
CA ALA A 99 -24.78 2.06 -1.35
C ALA A 99 -25.08 2.25 0.14
N PRO A 100 -24.28 1.65 1.05
CA PRO A 100 -24.36 1.87 2.50
C PRO A 100 -23.68 3.20 2.89
N ILE A 101 -24.19 4.31 2.37
CA ILE A 101 -23.55 5.64 2.38
C ILE A 101 -23.24 6.24 3.75
N VAL A 102 -23.61 5.57 4.84
CA VAL A 102 -23.34 5.97 6.24
C VAL A 102 -22.67 4.85 7.04
N ASP A 103 -22.04 3.88 6.39
CA ASP A 103 -21.17 2.95 7.09
C ASP A 103 -19.89 3.64 7.61
N ASN A 104 -19.17 3.00 8.53
CA ASN A 104 -17.96 3.59 9.14
C ASN A 104 -16.82 3.83 8.12
N GLY A 105 -16.88 3.23 6.93
CA GLY A 105 -15.96 3.46 5.83
C GLY A 105 -16.31 4.68 4.97
N SER A 106 -17.50 5.26 5.15
CA SER A 106 -18.00 6.38 4.34
C SER A 106 -17.37 7.71 4.76
N ALA A 107 -17.19 8.59 3.77
CA ALA A 107 -16.61 9.91 4.00
C ALA A 107 -17.67 10.89 4.55
N PHE A 108 -17.82 10.98 5.87
CA PHE A 108 -18.76 11.90 6.54
C PHE A 108 -18.48 13.40 6.32
N GLY A 109 -17.50 13.77 5.52
CA GLY A 109 -17.26 15.15 5.08
C GLY A 109 -18.15 15.63 3.93
N PHE A 110 -19.02 14.75 3.41
CA PHE A 110 -19.90 15.03 2.27
C PHE A 110 -21.39 15.21 2.64
N GLY A 111 -21.76 15.13 3.91
CA GLY A 111 -23.14 15.29 4.36
C GLY A 111 -24.02 14.06 4.23
N ASN A 112 -23.45 12.87 4.07
CA ASN A 112 -24.17 11.61 3.95
C ASN A 112 -25.01 11.30 5.20
N GLU A 113 -24.42 11.49 6.40
CA GLU A 113 -25.11 11.29 7.67
C GLU A 113 -26.25 12.30 7.87
N GLU A 114 -26.04 13.54 7.41
CA GLU A 114 -27.06 14.58 7.42
C GLU A 114 -28.24 14.21 6.53
N PHE A 115 -27.94 13.70 5.34
CA PHE A 115 -28.93 13.27 4.37
C PHE A 115 -29.78 12.12 4.91
N VAL A 116 -29.17 11.04 5.43
CA VAL A 116 -29.93 9.90 5.97
C VAL A 116 -30.75 10.30 7.19
N LEU A 117 -30.22 11.17 8.04
CA LEU A 117 -30.96 11.70 9.19
C LEU A 117 -32.13 12.58 8.75
N ASN A 118 -32.00 13.39 7.69
CA ASN A 118 -33.09 14.17 7.09
C ASN A 118 -34.16 13.26 6.47
N VAL A 119 -33.78 12.12 5.89
CA VAL A 119 -34.73 11.10 5.43
C VAL A 119 -35.55 10.57 6.60
N LEU A 120 -34.90 10.22 7.73
CA LEU A 120 -35.61 9.79 8.94
C LEU A 120 -36.52 10.89 9.48
N ASP A 121 -36.08 12.15 9.54
CA ASP A 121 -36.88 13.30 9.99
C ASP A 121 -38.13 13.56 9.09
N ALA A 122 -38.02 13.25 7.79
CA ALA A 122 -39.06 13.49 6.83
C ALA A 122 -40.12 12.35 6.76
N GLU A 123 -39.68 11.10 6.89
CA GLU A 123 -40.49 9.91 6.65
C GLU A 123 -40.97 9.23 7.94
N ALA A 124 -40.19 9.26 9.05
CA ALA A 124 -40.54 8.58 10.29
C ALA A 124 -41.42 9.46 11.21
N ASP A 125 -42.51 8.91 11.74
CA ASP A 125 -43.39 9.60 12.70
C ASP A 125 -42.84 9.62 14.15
N GLY A 126 -41.69 8.94 14.43
CA GLY A 126 -41.08 8.83 15.74
C GLY A 126 -39.58 8.63 15.67
N SER A 127 -38.97 8.14 16.74
CA SER A 127 -37.50 8.08 16.86
C SER A 127 -36.91 6.70 17.17
N ALA A 128 -37.74 5.66 17.27
CA ALA A 128 -37.27 4.30 17.50
C ALA A 128 -36.89 3.63 16.17
N VAL A 129 -35.61 3.28 16.02
CA VAL A 129 -35.08 2.66 14.78
C VAL A 129 -34.61 1.24 15.11
N ALA A 130 -35.15 0.24 14.41
CA ALA A 130 -34.71 -1.14 14.48
C ALA A 130 -33.68 -1.43 13.39
N PHE A 131 -32.47 -1.83 13.75
CA PHE A 131 -31.44 -2.23 12.79
C PHE A 131 -31.39 -3.76 12.70
N ASP A 132 -31.51 -4.32 11.48
CA ASP A 132 -31.51 -5.77 11.27
C ASP A 132 -30.09 -6.37 11.25
N ASP A 133 -29.77 -7.18 12.23
CA ASP A 133 -28.57 -8.05 12.28
C ASP A 133 -28.92 -9.53 12.06
N GLY A 134 -30.19 -9.83 11.73
CA GLY A 134 -30.70 -11.20 11.70
C GLY A 134 -30.51 -11.96 10.40
N HIS A 135 -30.35 -11.26 9.27
CA HIS A 135 -30.35 -11.86 7.93
C HIS A 135 -28.97 -11.93 7.31
N GLY A 136 -27.90 -11.97 8.14
CA GLY A 136 -26.51 -12.02 7.69
C GLY A 136 -26.17 -10.81 6.84
N GLN A 137 -26.51 -9.64 7.35
CA GLN A 137 -26.25 -8.36 6.71
C GLN A 137 -24.77 -8.25 6.38
N PHE A 138 -24.43 -7.81 5.18
CA PHE A 138 -23.04 -7.55 4.81
C PHE A 138 -22.47 -6.38 5.62
N TYR A 139 -23.32 -5.38 5.91
CA TYR A 139 -23.03 -4.27 6.80
C TYR A 139 -23.94 -4.38 8.03
N ASP A 140 -23.42 -4.86 9.15
CA ASP A 140 -24.17 -5.01 10.40
C ASP A 140 -24.25 -3.68 11.19
N SER A 141 -24.92 -3.67 12.33
CA SER A 141 -25.04 -2.49 13.19
C SER A 141 -23.69 -1.95 13.68
N GLY A 142 -22.66 -2.79 13.81
CA GLY A 142 -21.28 -2.37 14.11
C GLY A 142 -20.69 -1.52 13.00
N SER A 143 -20.95 -1.88 11.75
CA SER A 143 -20.51 -1.11 10.57
C SER A 143 -21.19 0.27 10.46
N PHE A 144 -22.34 0.47 11.11
CA PHE A 144 -23.11 1.74 11.15
C PHE A 144 -22.99 2.45 12.50
N SER A 145 -22.05 2.07 13.38
CA SER A 145 -21.97 2.59 14.75
C SER A 145 -21.77 4.10 14.82
N GLN A 146 -21.02 4.68 13.89
CA GLN A 146 -20.82 6.13 13.81
C GLN A 146 -22.11 6.88 13.44
N PHE A 147 -22.85 6.40 12.43
CA PHE A 147 -24.15 6.96 12.09
C PHE A 147 -25.17 6.76 13.22
N SER A 148 -25.19 5.59 13.87
CA SER A 148 -26.06 5.31 15.01
C SER A 148 -25.83 6.30 16.14
N SER A 149 -24.56 6.54 16.52
CA SER A 149 -24.21 7.55 17.53
C SER A 149 -24.64 8.96 17.13
N TYR A 150 -24.47 9.33 15.86
CA TYR A 150 -24.93 10.63 15.34
C TYR A 150 -26.45 10.76 15.39
N ALA A 151 -27.18 9.70 15.01
CA ALA A 151 -28.64 9.66 15.11
C ALA A 151 -29.11 9.74 16.56
N GLU A 152 -28.46 9.06 17.50
CA GLU A 152 -28.73 9.12 18.94
C GLU A 152 -28.51 10.53 19.51
N ASP A 153 -27.44 11.21 19.14
CA ASP A 153 -27.18 12.62 19.52
C ASP A 153 -28.23 13.59 18.97
N ASN A 154 -28.93 13.21 17.90
CA ASN A 154 -30.03 13.95 17.31
C ASN A 154 -31.43 13.47 17.77
N GLY A 155 -31.47 12.53 18.74
CA GLY A 155 -32.69 12.16 19.46
C GLY A 155 -33.37 10.89 18.97
N TYR A 156 -32.75 10.11 18.12
CA TYR A 156 -33.19 8.77 17.75
C TYR A 156 -32.72 7.73 18.78
N GLU A 157 -33.32 6.56 18.79
CA GLU A 157 -32.90 5.37 19.54
C GLU A 157 -32.68 4.26 18.50
N VAL A 158 -31.40 3.86 18.22
CA VAL A 158 -31.06 2.85 17.21
C VAL A 158 -30.74 1.53 17.92
N ASP A 159 -31.64 0.55 17.82
CA ASP A 159 -31.49 -0.74 18.47
C ASP A 159 -31.26 -1.86 17.44
N ALA A 160 -30.12 -2.55 17.55
CA ALA A 160 -29.82 -3.73 16.74
C ALA A 160 -30.67 -4.94 17.18
N THR A 161 -31.17 -5.70 16.20
CA THR A 161 -31.98 -6.88 16.48
C THR A 161 -31.71 -8.03 15.50
N THR A 162 -31.73 -9.26 16.00
CA THR A 162 -31.70 -10.48 15.17
C THR A 162 -33.10 -11.05 14.92
N ASP A 163 -34.15 -10.37 15.34
CA ASP A 163 -35.59 -10.72 15.13
C ASP A 163 -36.31 -9.43 14.71
N LEU A 164 -36.06 -9.00 13.46
CA LEU A 164 -36.61 -7.75 12.95
C LEU A 164 -38.17 -7.75 13.01
N ALA A 165 -38.82 -8.81 12.54
CA ALA A 165 -40.27 -8.92 12.57
C ALA A 165 -40.86 -8.80 13.98
N GLY A 166 -40.13 -9.25 15.00
CA GLY A 166 -40.49 -9.09 16.42
C GLY A 166 -40.28 -7.67 16.93
N ALA A 167 -39.33 -6.90 16.39
CA ALA A 167 -39.03 -5.52 16.77
C ALA A 167 -39.90 -4.45 16.09
N LEU A 168 -40.36 -4.68 14.84
CA LEU A 168 -41.17 -3.72 14.05
C LEU A 168 -42.36 -3.12 14.78
N PRO A 169 -43.13 -3.85 15.62
CA PRO A 169 -44.31 -3.25 16.31
C PRO A 169 -43.99 -2.13 17.31
N ASP A 170 -42.73 -2.04 17.76
CA ASP A 170 -42.26 -1.04 18.71
C ASP A 170 -41.31 -0.01 18.04
N ALA A 171 -41.02 -0.16 16.73
CA ALA A 171 -40.18 0.73 15.95
C ALA A 171 -40.98 1.73 15.12
N ASP A 172 -40.42 2.89 14.86
CA ASP A 172 -40.92 3.91 13.94
C ASP A 172 -40.21 3.85 12.57
N ALA A 173 -38.95 3.39 12.58
CA ALA A 173 -38.22 3.10 11.35
C ALA A 173 -37.45 1.78 11.47
N ALA A 174 -37.06 1.20 10.34
CA ALA A 174 -36.22 0.01 10.27
C ALA A 174 -35.13 0.18 9.20
N ILE A 175 -33.94 -0.41 9.45
CA ILE A 175 -32.78 -0.42 8.55
C ILE A 175 -32.46 -1.86 8.18
N VAL A 176 -32.34 -2.13 6.88
CA VAL A 176 -31.89 -3.40 6.30
C VAL A 176 -30.79 -3.12 5.30
N THR A 177 -29.64 -3.83 5.42
CA THR A 177 -28.45 -3.60 4.59
C THR A 177 -28.04 -4.91 3.93
N SER A 178 -28.08 -4.99 2.62
CA SER A 178 -27.54 -6.10 1.80
C SER A 178 -27.61 -7.50 2.49
N PRO A 179 -28.82 -8.07 2.75
CA PRO A 179 -29.02 -9.28 3.55
C PRO A 179 -28.68 -10.53 2.74
N SER A 180 -27.68 -11.32 3.21
CA SER A 180 -27.28 -12.57 2.54
C SER A 180 -28.25 -13.73 2.74
N VAL A 181 -29.19 -13.60 3.67
CA VAL A 181 -30.25 -14.58 3.93
C VAL A 181 -31.61 -13.98 3.59
N ALA A 182 -32.32 -14.63 2.69
CA ALA A 182 -33.66 -14.18 2.27
C ALA A 182 -34.68 -14.11 3.43
N PHE A 183 -35.55 -13.13 3.39
CA PHE A 183 -36.68 -12.98 4.31
C PHE A 183 -37.71 -14.07 4.06
N THR A 184 -38.33 -14.56 5.10
CA THR A 184 -39.42 -15.53 4.99
C THR A 184 -40.75 -14.83 4.64
N ASP A 185 -41.74 -15.57 4.11
CA ASP A 185 -43.08 -15.01 3.80
C ASP A 185 -43.72 -14.32 5.04
N ASP A 186 -43.51 -14.85 6.25
CA ASP A 186 -44.04 -14.28 7.50
C ASP A 186 -43.32 -12.95 7.88
N GLU A 187 -42.02 -12.81 7.55
CA GLU A 187 -41.25 -11.59 7.78
C GLU A 187 -41.58 -10.52 6.73
N LEU A 188 -41.75 -10.91 5.47
CA LEU A 188 -42.23 -10.01 4.41
C LEU A 188 -43.63 -9.48 4.72
N ASP A 189 -44.57 -10.32 5.19
CA ASP A 189 -45.92 -9.91 5.64
C ASP A 189 -45.81 -8.93 6.83
N ALA A 190 -44.79 -9.09 7.71
CA ALA A 190 -44.56 -8.16 8.82
C ALA A 190 -44.04 -6.80 8.35
N LEU A 191 -43.12 -6.77 7.38
CA LEU A 191 -42.63 -5.54 6.73
C LEU A 191 -43.77 -4.81 5.97
N GLU A 192 -44.60 -5.54 5.20
CA GLU A 192 -45.77 -4.96 4.53
C GLU A 192 -46.72 -4.30 5.56
N THR A 193 -47.03 -5.00 6.66
CA THR A 193 -47.84 -4.45 7.73
C THR A 193 -47.22 -3.20 8.37
N PHE A 194 -45.90 -3.20 8.61
CA PHE A 194 -45.14 -2.11 9.21
C PHE A 194 -45.22 -0.84 8.34
N VAL A 195 -44.96 -0.98 7.04
CA VAL A 195 -45.03 0.13 6.08
C VAL A 195 -46.45 0.62 5.89
N ASP A 196 -47.44 -0.28 5.75
CA ASP A 196 -48.88 0.07 5.63
C ASP A 196 -49.41 0.82 6.87
N ASP A 197 -48.88 0.55 8.07
CA ASP A 197 -49.19 1.23 9.31
C ASP A 197 -48.45 2.56 9.49
N GLY A 198 -47.58 2.95 8.53
CA GLY A 198 -46.83 4.20 8.48
C GLY A 198 -45.38 4.14 9.03
N GLY A 199 -44.86 2.94 9.19
CA GLY A 199 -43.44 2.76 9.52
C GLY A 199 -42.53 3.06 8.32
N THR A 200 -41.33 3.56 8.57
CA THR A 200 -40.32 3.89 7.55
C THR A 200 -39.31 2.76 7.41
N LEU A 201 -39.01 2.37 6.16
CA LEU A 201 -38.02 1.33 5.87
C LEU A 201 -36.85 1.90 5.02
N LEU A 202 -35.62 1.80 5.52
CA LEU A 202 -34.43 2.15 4.77
C LEU A 202 -33.75 0.87 4.30
N LEU A 203 -33.55 0.75 2.98
CA LEU A 203 -32.93 -0.39 2.32
C LEU A 203 -31.60 0.07 1.71
N PHE A 204 -30.49 -0.49 2.15
CA PHE A 204 -29.18 -0.19 1.61
C PHE A 204 -28.64 -1.38 0.83
N ASP A 205 -28.28 -1.14 -0.42
CA ASP A 205 -27.63 -2.09 -1.30
C ASP A 205 -26.13 -1.81 -1.36
N GLN A 206 -25.41 -2.48 -2.22
CA GLN A 206 -24.04 -2.27 -2.59
C GLN A 206 -23.84 -2.65 -4.07
N SER A 207 -22.73 -2.22 -4.68
CA SER A 207 -22.42 -2.63 -6.05
C SER A 207 -22.15 -4.13 -6.15
N ASP A 208 -22.44 -4.70 -7.31
CA ASP A 208 -22.06 -6.05 -7.69
C ASP A 208 -20.55 -6.16 -7.95
N PHE A 209 -19.78 -6.06 -6.88
CA PHE A 209 -18.33 -6.28 -6.94
C PHE A 209 -18.01 -7.76 -6.71
N GLY A 210 -17.74 -8.48 -7.81
CA GLY A 210 -17.38 -9.89 -7.75
C GLY A 210 -18.49 -10.80 -7.21
N ASN A 211 -19.75 -10.44 -7.42
CA ASN A 211 -20.93 -11.17 -6.97
C ASN A 211 -20.98 -11.38 -5.43
N TYR A 212 -20.65 -10.32 -4.69
CA TYR A 212 -20.70 -10.32 -3.21
C TYR A 212 -21.92 -9.59 -2.64
N ASP A 213 -22.74 -9.00 -3.49
CA ASP A 213 -23.99 -8.33 -3.12
C ASP A 213 -25.10 -9.34 -2.76
N ALA A 214 -26.22 -8.80 -2.33
CA ALA A 214 -27.42 -9.58 -2.02
C ALA A 214 -28.68 -8.91 -2.60
N THR A 215 -28.54 -8.27 -3.74
CA THR A 215 -29.54 -7.47 -4.46
C THR A 215 -30.84 -8.25 -4.70
N ASP A 216 -30.78 -9.56 -5.01
CA ASP A 216 -31.95 -10.41 -5.14
C ASP A 216 -32.83 -10.42 -3.88
N ASN A 217 -32.24 -10.45 -2.67
CA ASN A 217 -32.99 -10.47 -1.41
C ASN A 217 -33.65 -9.10 -1.12
N LEU A 218 -32.98 -7.99 -1.44
CA LEU A 218 -33.55 -6.65 -1.36
C LEU A 218 -34.71 -6.48 -2.38
N ASN A 219 -34.54 -7.00 -3.59
CA ASN A 219 -35.56 -6.98 -4.63
C ASN A 219 -36.76 -7.87 -4.28
N GLU A 220 -36.59 -8.92 -3.47
CA GLU A 220 -37.69 -9.70 -2.92
C GLU A 220 -38.52 -8.85 -1.94
N ILE A 221 -37.87 -8.08 -1.04
CA ILE A 221 -38.53 -7.12 -0.16
C ILE A 221 -39.25 -6.06 -0.97
N ALA A 222 -38.58 -5.42 -1.94
CA ALA A 222 -39.16 -4.38 -2.79
C ALA A 222 -40.37 -4.88 -3.60
N SER A 223 -40.37 -6.15 -4.00
CA SER A 223 -41.48 -6.80 -4.71
C SER A 223 -42.64 -7.11 -3.79
N ALA A 224 -42.40 -7.58 -2.57
CA ALA A 224 -43.41 -7.85 -1.58
C ALA A 224 -44.18 -6.58 -1.18
N LEU A 225 -43.48 -5.46 -1.10
CA LEU A 225 -44.02 -4.14 -0.76
C LEU A 225 -44.62 -3.38 -1.97
N ASP A 226 -44.67 -3.97 -3.18
CA ASP A 226 -45.16 -3.38 -4.45
C ASP A 226 -44.50 -2.03 -4.78
N LEU A 227 -43.20 -1.86 -4.46
CA LEU A 227 -42.45 -0.62 -4.70
C LEU A 227 -42.26 -0.33 -6.18
N GLY A 228 -42.22 0.95 -6.55
CA GLY A 228 -41.97 1.43 -7.91
C GLY A 228 -40.51 1.32 -8.36
N PHE A 229 -39.60 0.96 -7.47
CA PHE A 229 -38.15 0.80 -7.77
C PHE A 229 -37.63 -0.59 -7.42
N ARG A 230 -36.49 -0.93 -8.00
CA ARG A 230 -35.69 -2.14 -7.74
C ARG A 230 -34.20 -1.73 -7.69
N PHE A 231 -33.39 -2.55 -7.08
CA PHE A 231 -31.93 -2.43 -7.11
C PHE A 231 -31.39 -3.15 -8.35
N ASN A 232 -30.31 -2.63 -8.93
CA ASN A 232 -29.66 -3.19 -10.11
C ASN A 232 -28.41 -3.97 -9.67
N ASP A 233 -28.11 -5.05 -10.39
CA ASP A 233 -26.88 -5.82 -10.23
C ASP A 233 -25.76 -5.18 -11.05
N ASP A 234 -25.30 -3.98 -10.65
CA ASP A 234 -24.32 -3.21 -11.38
C ASP A 234 -23.35 -2.46 -10.45
N GLN A 235 -22.36 -1.82 -11.04
CA GLN A 235 -21.54 -0.83 -10.36
C GLN A 235 -21.60 0.51 -11.10
N VAL A 236 -21.91 1.59 -10.37
CA VAL A 236 -21.84 2.95 -10.91
C VAL A 236 -20.43 3.50 -10.71
N ILE A 237 -19.84 4.02 -11.80
CA ILE A 237 -18.50 4.61 -11.82
C ILE A 237 -18.54 6.01 -12.41
N ASP A 238 -17.68 6.90 -11.92
CA ASP A 238 -17.45 8.22 -12.49
C ASP A 238 -15.95 8.54 -12.54
N GLU A 239 -15.38 8.76 -13.73
CA GLU A 239 -13.96 9.12 -13.90
C GLU A 239 -13.66 10.58 -13.56
N GLU A 240 -14.68 11.45 -13.52
CA GLU A 240 -14.52 12.92 -13.36
C GLU A 240 -15.00 13.40 -11.98
N ASN A 241 -16.15 12.91 -11.48
CA ASN A 241 -16.75 13.30 -10.21
C ASN A 241 -16.71 12.12 -9.22
N ASN A 242 -15.58 12.00 -8.53
CA ASN A 242 -15.34 10.93 -7.57
C ASN A 242 -14.43 11.40 -6.43
N ASP A 243 -14.41 10.68 -5.32
CA ASP A 243 -13.49 10.91 -4.19
C ASP A 243 -12.20 10.07 -4.33
N GLY A 244 -11.43 10.42 -5.37
CA GLY A 244 -10.11 9.84 -5.64
C GLY A 244 -10.11 8.54 -6.43
N ILE A 245 -11.25 7.83 -6.55
CA ILE A 245 -11.38 6.57 -7.28
C ILE A 245 -12.74 6.54 -8.01
N GLN A 246 -12.74 6.06 -9.25
CA GLN A 246 -13.92 6.07 -10.12
C GLN A 246 -15.15 5.32 -9.57
N PHE A 247 -14.99 4.33 -8.71
CA PHE A 247 -16.09 3.59 -8.10
C PHE A 247 -16.58 4.18 -6.75
N VAL A 248 -16.09 5.37 -6.41
CA VAL A 248 -16.55 6.20 -5.29
C VAL A 248 -17.12 7.51 -5.84
N PRO A 249 -18.19 7.47 -6.65
CA PRO A 249 -18.76 8.66 -7.26
C PRO A 249 -19.30 9.65 -6.24
N THR A 250 -19.18 10.93 -6.56
CA THR A 250 -19.78 12.05 -5.83
C THR A 250 -20.85 12.72 -6.68
N THR A 251 -21.90 13.25 -6.05
CA THR A 251 -22.96 13.93 -6.78
C THR A 251 -23.58 15.08 -5.98
N ASP A 252 -24.05 16.10 -6.71
CA ASP A 252 -24.91 17.19 -6.26
C ASP A 252 -26.27 17.19 -6.98
N GLN A 253 -26.60 16.08 -7.69
CA GLN A 253 -27.81 15.96 -8.47
C GLN A 253 -29.00 15.53 -7.59
N PHE A 254 -29.59 16.51 -6.90
CA PHE A 254 -30.64 16.31 -5.90
C PHE A 254 -32.02 16.71 -6.42
N ASN A 255 -33.06 15.93 -6.15
CA ASN A 255 -34.44 16.25 -6.46
C ASN A 255 -35.09 17.08 -5.35
N THR A 256 -34.65 18.30 -5.18
CA THR A 256 -35.18 19.23 -4.16
C THR A 256 -36.59 19.72 -4.44
N ASP A 257 -37.13 19.50 -5.65
CA ASP A 257 -38.53 19.81 -5.98
C ASP A 257 -39.52 18.75 -5.44
N ALA A 258 -39.05 17.51 -5.25
CA ALA A 258 -39.90 16.40 -4.81
C ALA A 258 -39.67 15.99 -3.34
N PHE A 259 -38.46 16.17 -2.82
CA PHE A 259 -38.04 15.68 -1.51
C PHE A 259 -37.39 16.78 -0.64
N ASP A 260 -37.70 16.78 0.66
CA ASP A 260 -37.15 17.72 1.67
C ASP A 260 -35.99 17.10 2.45
N TYR A 261 -35.11 16.28 1.80
CA TYR A 261 -34.01 15.52 2.45
C TYR A 261 -32.66 16.26 2.49
N PHE A 262 -32.53 17.40 1.83
CA PHE A 262 -31.24 18.03 1.49
C PHE A 262 -30.89 19.24 2.36
N ALA A 263 -31.52 19.41 3.53
CA ALA A 263 -31.21 20.49 4.44
C ALA A 263 -29.81 20.26 5.08
N ASP A 264 -28.92 21.25 4.95
CA ASP A 264 -27.65 21.29 5.66
C ASP A 264 -27.90 21.37 7.18
N ARG A 265 -27.20 20.53 7.95
CA ARG A 265 -27.30 20.47 9.41
C ARG A 265 -25.91 20.19 10.00
N PRO A 266 -25.66 20.37 11.32
CA PRO A 266 -24.37 19.97 11.87
C PRO A 266 -24.14 18.47 11.73
N GLY A 267 -23.20 18.10 10.88
CA GLY A 267 -22.73 16.73 10.70
C GLY A 267 -21.61 16.35 11.66
N ILE A 268 -21.10 15.14 11.51
CA ILE A 268 -19.91 14.68 12.22
C ILE A 268 -18.69 15.29 11.53
N ALA A 269 -18.01 16.22 12.19
CA ALA A 269 -16.80 16.80 11.65
C ALA A 269 -15.58 15.93 11.95
N PRO A 270 -14.70 15.65 10.96
CA PRO A 270 -13.44 14.98 11.23
C PRO A 270 -12.63 15.78 12.26
N PRO A 271 -11.87 15.12 13.15
CA PRO A 271 -11.04 15.79 14.11
C PRO A 271 -9.91 16.57 13.41
N ASP A 272 -9.57 17.76 13.91
CA ASP A 272 -8.42 18.54 13.44
C ASP A 272 -7.12 17.92 13.98
N LEU A 273 -6.53 17.02 13.22
CA LEU A 273 -5.36 16.24 13.59
C LEU A 273 -4.06 16.97 13.20
N GLU A 274 -3.13 17.08 14.16
CA GLU A 274 -1.85 17.75 13.95
C GLU A 274 -0.70 16.85 14.43
N LYS A 275 0.41 16.81 13.65
CA LYS A 275 1.65 16.20 14.08
C LYS A 275 2.15 16.80 15.39
N GLY A 276 2.77 15.99 16.24
CA GLY A 276 3.29 16.42 17.55
C GLY A 276 2.24 16.58 18.65
N LYS A 277 0.95 16.31 18.36
CA LYS A 277 -0.12 16.21 19.36
C LYS A 277 -0.45 14.74 19.66
N GLN A 278 -1.05 14.53 20.83
CA GLN A 278 -1.62 13.25 21.24
C GLN A 278 -3.14 13.41 21.33
N TYR A 279 -3.84 12.34 20.98
CA TYR A 279 -5.30 12.26 21.00
C TYR A 279 -5.70 10.99 21.76
N GLU A 280 -6.60 11.13 22.72
CA GLU A 280 -7.24 9.99 23.37
C GLU A 280 -8.38 9.51 22.46
N VAL A 281 -8.43 8.20 22.22
CA VAL A 281 -9.43 7.54 21.37
C VAL A 281 -9.80 6.20 21.98
N ASP A 282 -11.02 5.75 21.75
CA ASP A 282 -11.46 4.42 22.14
C ASP A 282 -11.24 3.45 20.97
N VAL A 283 -10.58 2.32 21.22
CA VAL A 283 -10.46 1.24 20.23
C VAL A 283 -11.77 0.47 20.21
N ILE A 284 -12.46 0.51 19.08
CA ILE A 284 -13.79 -0.11 18.92
C ILE A 284 -13.71 -1.44 18.16
N ASP A 285 -12.68 -1.65 17.34
CA ASP A 285 -12.40 -2.93 16.69
C ASP A 285 -10.88 -3.12 16.48
N VAL A 286 -10.47 -4.40 16.35
CA VAL A 286 -9.10 -4.82 16.04
C VAL A 286 -9.18 -5.74 14.84
N ALA A 287 -8.87 -5.21 13.66
CA ALA A 287 -8.94 -5.96 12.41
C ALA A 287 -7.84 -7.06 12.36
N ASP A 288 -6.62 -6.70 12.78
CA ASP A 288 -5.47 -7.60 12.84
C ASP A 288 -4.39 -7.07 13.82
N GLY A 289 -3.16 -7.56 13.71
CA GLY A 289 -2.07 -7.19 14.63
C GLY A 289 -1.55 -5.76 14.46
N ASP A 290 -1.86 -5.09 13.35
CA ASP A 290 -1.36 -3.75 13.00
C ASP A 290 -2.41 -2.79 12.45
N THR A 291 -3.69 -3.15 12.51
CA THR A 291 -4.81 -2.31 12.06
C THR A 291 -5.94 -2.34 13.07
N VAL A 292 -6.38 -1.17 13.52
CA VAL A 292 -7.48 -1.01 14.49
C VAL A 292 -8.41 0.12 14.06
N ASP A 293 -9.68 0.02 14.45
CA ASP A 293 -10.64 1.10 14.33
C ASP A 293 -10.78 1.82 15.67
N VAL A 294 -10.76 3.15 15.60
CA VAL A 294 -10.79 4.03 16.78
C VAL A 294 -11.93 5.03 16.68
N GLN A 295 -12.54 5.34 17.82
CA GLN A 295 -13.54 6.39 17.94
C GLN A 295 -13.00 7.57 18.75
N PHE A 296 -13.15 8.77 18.24
CA PHE A 296 -12.82 10.03 18.91
C PHE A 296 -13.97 10.50 19.80
N ASP A 297 -13.69 11.36 20.77
CA ASP A 297 -14.69 11.94 21.69
C ASP A 297 -15.91 12.57 21.00
N ASN A 298 -15.78 13.02 19.75
CA ASN A 298 -16.85 13.64 18.97
C ASN A 298 -17.69 12.62 18.17
N GLY A 299 -17.46 11.33 18.35
CA GLY A 299 -18.14 10.26 17.63
C GLY A 299 -17.49 9.87 16.29
N TRP A 300 -16.52 10.64 15.80
CA TRP A 300 -15.80 10.28 14.55
C TRP A 300 -15.06 8.97 14.71
N VAL A 301 -15.28 8.05 13.76
CA VAL A 301 -14.54 6.77 13.66
C VAL A 301 -13.51 6.87 12.55
N ASP A 302 -12.33 6.31 12.79
CA ASP A 302 -11.25 6.28 11.81
C ASP A 302 -10.44 4.99 11.96
N THR A 303 -9.90 4.50 10.86
CA THR A 303 -9.01 3.33 10.87
C THR A 303 -7.57 3.76 11.05
N VAL A 304 -6.87 3.16 12.00
CA VAL A 304 -5.44 3.37 12.24
C VAL A 304 -4.63 2.19 11.73
N ARG A 305 -3.76 2.41 10.74
CA ARG A 305 -2.65 1.53 10.41
C ARG A 305 -1.51 1.84 11.37
N ILE A 306 -1.21 0.91 12.24
CA ILE A 306 -0.23 1.10 13.33
C ILE A 306 1.17 1.29 12.74
N LEU A 307 1.71 2.49 12.88
CA LEU A 307 2.90 2.95 12.18
C LEU A 307 4.14 2.13 12.50
N GLY A 308 4.90 1.80 11.46
CA GLY A 308 6.24 1.22 11.54
C GLY A 308 6.29 -0.25 11.91
N ILE A 309 5.13 -0.94 11.91
CA ILE A 309 5.07 -2.38 12.12
C ILE A 309 4.29 -3.07 11.01
N ASP A 310 4.58 -4.33 10.81
CA ASP A 310 3.87 -5.22 9.91
C ASP A 310 3.70 -6.59 10.55
N THR A 311 2.48 -7.11 10.54
CA THR A 311 2.14 -8.41 11.10
C THR A 311 1.75 -9.36 9.96
N PRO A 312 1.98 -10.68 10.11
CA PRO A 312 1.55 -11.61 9.08
C PRO A 312 0.04 -11.54 8.85
N GLU A 313 -0.35 -11.73 7.60
CA GLU A 313 -1.74 -11.71 7.18
C GLU A 313 -2.57 -12.84 7.82
N THR A 314 -3.85 -12.61 8.01
CA THR A 314 -4.79 -13.59 8.59
C THR A 314 -5.75 -14.14 7.54
N GLY A 315 -6.43 -15.23 7.86
CA GLY A 315 -7.51 -15.76 7.04
C GLY A 315 -7.08 -16.25 5.65
N SER A 316 -7.73 -15.77 4.59
CA SER A 316 -7.51 -16.20 3.21
C SER A 316 -6.56 -15.29 2.43
N THR A 317 -6.09 -14.19 2.99
CA THR A 317 -5.13 -13.30 2.35
C THR A 317 -3.82 -14.05 2.11
N GLU A 318 -3.27 -13.95 0.90
CA GLU A 318 -2.00 -14.58 0.57
C GLU A 318 -0.83 -13.73 1.10
N GLU A 319 0.18 -14.40 1.64
CA GLU A 319 1.34 -13.79 2.25
C GLU A 319 2.48 -13.63 1.25
N ASN A 320 3.11 -12.45 1.18
CA ASN A 320 4.34 -12.29 0.43
C ASN A 320 5.54 -12.79 1.24
N LEU A 321 5.92 -14.04 1.03
CA LEU A 321 7.03 -14.67 1.76
C LEU A 321 8.38 -13.96 1.57
N ALA A 322 8.53 -13.12 0.55
CA ALA A 322 9.78 -12.41 0.30
C ALA A 322 10.04 -11.30 1.33
N GLU A 323 9.02 -10.82 2.01
CA GLU A 323 9.11 -9.78 3.04
C GLU A 323 9.57 -10.31 4.43
N TRP A 324 9.61 -11.64 4.62
CA TRP A 324 9.86 -12.26 5.92
C TRP A 324 11.20 -12.98 5.97
N GLU A 325 12.20 -12.41 6.64
CA GLU A 325 13.55 -12.96 6.70
C GLU A 325 13.59 -14.40 7.25
N GLY A 326 14.12 -15.30 6.42
CA GLY A 326 14.30 -16.71 6.78
C GLY A 326 13.00 -17.52 6.92
N LEU A 327 11.83 -16.96 6.64
CA LEU A 327 10.54 -17.64 6.76
C LEU A 327 10.03 -18.05 5.38
N ASN A 328 9.68 -19.35 5.24
CA ASN A 328 9.32 -19.94 3.95
C ASN A 328 8.00 -20.72 3.98
N ASP A 329 7.24 -20.64 5.06
CA ASP A 329 6.01 -21.40 5.28
C ASP A 329 4.84 -20.45 5.53
N GLU A 330 3.98 -20.27 4.52
CA GLU A 330 2.80 -19.41 4.59
C GLU A 330 1.83 -19.82 5.70
N ALA A 331 1.67 -21.13 5.93
CA ALA A 331 0.76 -21.60 7.00
C ALA A 331 1.30 -21.24 8.38
N TYR A 332 2.63 -21.27 8.55
CA TYR A 332 3.26 -20.81 9.79
C TYR A 332 3.03 -19.30 9.99
N LEU A 333 3.20 -18.49 8.95
CA LEU A 333 2.97 -17.05 9.03
C LEU A 333 1.52 -16.73 9.41
N LYS A 334 0.54 -17.39 8.81
CA LYS A 334 -0.88 -17.22 9.17
C LYS A 334 -1.18 -17.58 10.62
N ASP A 335 -0.59 -18.66 11.15
CA ASP A 335 -0.69 -18.98 12.58
C ASP A 335 -0.07 -17.87 13.46
N ARG A 336 0.97 -17.18 12.97
CA ARG A 336 1.60 -16.03 13.68
C ARG A 336 0.77 -14.76 13.54
N GLY A 337 0.09 -14.55 12.41
CA GLY A 337 -0.89 -13.47 12.22
C GLY A 337 -2.04 -13.57 13.21
N ASP A 338 -2.59 -14.79 13.39
CA ASP A 338 -3.61 -15.04 14.42
C ASP A 338 -3.08 -14.73 15.84
N ASP A 339 -1.81 -15.09 16.14
CA ASP A 339 -1.18 -14.75 17.42
C ASP A 339 -0.97 -13.23 17.60
N ALA A 340 -0.62 -12.51 16.53
CA ALA A 340 -0.44 -11.06 16.53
C ALA A 340 -1.77 -10.33 16.73
N SER A 341 -2.83 -10.77 16.05
CA SER A 341 -4.19 -10.25 16.22
C SER A 341 -4.72 -10.47 17.65
N ALA A 342 -4.46 -11.66 18.23
CA ALA A 342 -4.81 -11.94 19.62
C ALA A 342 -4.04 -11.04 20.61
N PHE A 343 -2.77 -10.73 20.32
CA PHE A 343 -1.98 -9.80 21.13
C PHE A 343 -2.50 -8.36 21.02
N ALA A 344 -2.84 -7.92 19.80
CA ALA A 344 -3.45 -6.61 19.60
C ALA A 344 -4.77 -6.48 20.34
N TRP A 345 -5.64 -7.49 20.25
CA TRP A 345 -6.89 -7.52 21.00
C TRP A 345 -6.69 -7.51 22.53
N GLU A 346 -5.69 -8.28 23.05
CA GLU A 346 -5.38 -8.27 24.50
C GLU A 346 -4.94 -6.88 24.99
N LYS A 347 -4.20 -6.14 24.16
CA LYS A 347 -3.58 -4.86 24.54
C LYS A 347 -4.45 -3.64 24.25
N LEU A 348 -5.19 -3.69 23.15
CA LEU A 348 -5.90 -2.52 22.59
C LEU A 348 -7.42 -2.67 22.65
N GLY A 349 -7.96 -3.88 22.51
CA GLY A 349 -9.40 -4.14 22.38
C GLY A 349 -10.21 -3.57 23.55
N ASP A 350 -11.26 -2.80 23.25
CA ASP A 350 -12.13 -2.12 24.22
C ASP A 350 -11.39 -1.19 25.19
N GLN A 351 -10.21 -0.65 24.78
CA GLN A 351 -9.40 0.26 25.62
C GLN A 351 -9.43 1.69 25.08
N THR A 352 -9.40 2.68 25.98
CA THR A 352 -9.01 4.04 25.62
C THR A 352 -7.49 4.08 25.50
N VAL A 353 -6.98 4.54 24.36
CA VAL A 353 -5.55 4.61 24.04
C VAL A 353 -5.17 6.04 23.65
N SER A 354 -3.88 6.34 23.60
CA SER A 354 -3.38 7.59 23.06
C SER A 354 -2.71 7.36 21.70
N ILE A 355 -3.22 8.02 20.67
CA ILE A 355 -2.57 8.03 19.35
C ILE A 355 -1.73 9.28 19.14
N ARG A 356 -0.63 9.16 18.42
CA ARG A 356 0.24 10.27 18.01
C ARG A 356 0.88 9.99 16.65
N PHE A 357 1.12 11.06 15.91
CA PHE A 357 1.65 11.01 14.55
C PHE A 357 3.15 11.25 14.51
N ASP A 358 3.83 10.64 13.53
CA ASP A 358 5.25 10.86 13.28
C ASP A 358 5.47 12.19 12.52
N ASP A 359 6.63 12.83 12.75
CA ASP A 359 6.94 14.09 12.08
C ASP A 359 7.34 13.90 10.61
N GLU A 360 7.92 12.75 10.27
CA GLU A 360 8.43 12.43 8.93
C GLU A 360 7.36 11.80 8.02
N GLU A 361 6.40 11.05 8.60
CA GLU A 361 5.33 10.38 7.83
C GLU A 361 4.11 11.28 7.63
N PRO A 362 3.31 11.08 6.57
CA PRO A 362 2.02 11.76 6.43
C PRO A 362 1.05 11.36 7.55
N LEU A 363 -0.02 12.14 7.76
CA LEU A 363 -1.06 11.77 8.73
C LEU A 363 -1.81 10.51 8.30
N ARG A 364 -1.96 10.32 6.97
CA ARG A 364 -2.66 9.18 6.37
C ARG A 364 -1.79 8.52 5.32
N GLY A 365 -1.89 7.20 5.23
CA GLY A 365 -1.32 6.42 4.14
C GLY A 365 -2.16 6.50 2.87
N ASP A 366 -1.71 5.82 1.80
CA ASP A 366 -2.33 5.81 0.48
C ASP A 366 -3.77 5.25 0.46
N PHE A 367 -4.13 4.48 1.49
CA PHE A 367 -5.49 3.93 1.68
C PHE A 367 -6.35 4.76 2.61
N GLY A 368 -6.00 6.02 2.88
CA GLY A 368 -6.76 6.92 3.74
C GLY A 368 -6.65 6.65 5.24
N ARG A 369 -6.08 5.52 5.68
CA ARG A 369 -5.93 5.15 7.10
C ARG A 369 -4.95 6.07 7.82
N LEU A 370 -5.23 6.42 9.07
CA LEU A 370 -4.30 7.17 9.93
C LEU A 370 -3.01 6.36 10.16
N LEU A 371 -1.85 7.00 10.07
CA LEU A 371 -0.56 6.41 10.40
C LEU A 371 -0.12 6.88 11.78
N ALA A 372 -0.29 6.05 12.79
CA ALA A 372 -0.07 6.49 14.16
C ALA A 372 0.70 5.49 15.04
N TYR A 373 1.42 6.03 16.01
CA TYR A 373 1.84 5.27 17.17
C TYR A 373 0.70 5.17 18.16
N ILE A 374 0.58 4.05 18.85
CA ILE A 374 -0.40 3.80 19.89
C ILE A 374 0.31 3.58 21.22
N ASP A 375 0.00 4.39 22.20
CA ASP A 375 0.48 4.26 23.57
C ASP A 375 -0.70 3.88 24.50
N VAL A 376 -0.52 2.87 25.36
CA VAL A 376 -1.55 2.30 26.24
C VAL A 376 -1.26 2.65 27.69
N ASP A 377 -2.30 2.90 28.49
CA ASP A 377 -2.26 3.01 29.95
C ASP A 377 -2.49 1.63 30.58
N GLU A 378 -1.41 0.84 30.80
CA GLU A 378 -1.53 -0.52 31.31
C GLU A 378 -1.97 -0.60 32.78
N ASP A 379 -1.70 0.41 33.61
CA ASP A 379 -1.99 0.38 35.06
C ASP A 379 -3.19 1.23 35.49
N GLY A 380 -3.80 1.94 34.54
CA GLY A 380 -5.02 2.75 34.75
C GLY A 380 -4.79 4.01 35.55
N ASP A 381 -3.56 4.56 35.53
CA ASP A 381 -3.22 5.77 36.29
C ASP A 381 -3.40 7.09 35.49
N GLY A 382 -3.78 6.99 34.21
CA GLY A 382 -3.97 8.09 33.29
C GLY A 382 -2.68 8.49 32.55
N SER A 383 -1.66 7.64 32.59
CA SER A 383 -0.40 7.83 31.85
C SER A 383 -0.25 6.76 30.76
N TYR A 384 -0.15 7.18 29.52
CA TYR A 384 0.04 6.29 28.37
C TYR A 384 1.54 5.99 28.18
N GLU A 385 2.06 4.96 28.86
CA GLU A 385 3.50 4.64 28.92
C GLU A 385 3.89 3.39 28.15
N TYR A 386 2.93 2.56 27.72
CA TYR A 386 3.21 1.33 26.99
C TYR A 386 3.08 1.55 25.48
N PRO A 387 4.21 1.68 24.74
CA PRO A 387 4.19 1.89 23.30
C PRO A 387 3.92 0.56 22.57
N TYR A 388 2.68 0.35 22.13
CA TYR A 388 2.24 -0.90 21.50
C TYR A 388 3.08 -1.26 20.26
N ASN A 389 3.28 -0.32 19.31
CA ASN A 389 4.05 -0.55 18.10
C ASN A 389 5.42 -1.20 18.42
N ARG A 390 6.14 -0.56 19.33
CA ARG A 390 7.47 -1.02 19.73
C ARG A 390 7.44 -2.36 20.48
N ALA A 391 6.38 -2.59 21.28
CA ALA A 391 6.22 -3.83 22.01
C ALA A 391 5.92 -4.99 21.08
N ALA A 392 5.11 -4.81 20.04
CA ALA A 392 4.83 -5.82 19.04
C ALA A 392 6.10 -6.32 18.34
N VAL A 393 6.98 -5.42 17.92
CA VAL A 393 8.29 -5.76 17.34
C VAL A 393 9.21 -6.46 18.36
N ARG A 394 9.40 -5.83 19.53
CA ARG A 394 10.30 -6.36 20.58
C ARG A 394 9.91 -7.73 21.07
N GLU A 395 8.62 -8.03 21.15
CA GLU A 395 8.10 -9.29 21.60
C GLU A 395 7.97 -10.33 20.46
N GLY A 396 8.27 -9.95 19.23
CA GLY A 396 8.31 -10.81 18.04
C GLY A 396 6.93 -11.15 17.48
N TYR A 397 5.96 -10.26 17.58
CA TYR A 397 4.67 -10.39 16.91
C TYR A 397 4.64 -9.73 15.53
N ALA A 398 5.51 -8.73 15.31
CA ALA A 398 5.59 -7.98 14.09
C ALA A 398 7.05 -7.84 13.61
N ARG A 399 7.24 -7.64 12.30
CA ARG A 399 8.47 -7.06 11.74
C ARG A 399 8.38 -5.54 11.72
N VAL A 400 9.50 -4.88 11.48
CA VAL A 400 9.50 -3.45 11.14
C VAL A 400 8.97 -3.29 9.72
N TYR A 401 8.07 -2.33 9.51
CA TYR A 401 7.68 -1.88 8.18
C TYR A 401 8.65 -0.78 7.73
N ASP A 402 9.39 -1.02 6.68
CA ASP A 402 10.54 -0.22 6.24
C ASP A 402 10.09 1.06 5.49
N SER A 403 9.36 1.96 6.19
CA SER A 403 9.05 3.31 5.69
C SER A 403 10.00 4.38 6.26
N GLY A 404 9.71 5.66 6.01
CA GLY A 404 10.54 6.79 6.43
C GLY A 404 10.41 7.25 7.88
N PHE A 405 9.65 6.56 8.72
CA PHE A 405 9.30 7.04 10.05
C PHE A 405 10.50 7.25 10.99
N GLY A 406 10.40 8.28 11.84
CA GLY A 406 11.53 8.77 12.64
C GLY A 406 12.07 7.79 13.70
N GLN A 407 11.31 6.73 14.08
CA GLN A 407 11.77 5.72 15.04
C GLN A 407 12.26 4.42 14.39
N HIS A 408 12.32 4.35 13.07
CA HIS A 408 12.67 3.15 12.29
C HIS A 408 13.88 2.41 12.85
N ASP A 409 15.05 3.04 12.91
CA ASP A 409 16.29 2.42 13.34
C ASP A 409 16.26 1.94 14.79
N SER A 410 15.40 2.53 15.60
CA SER A 410 15.18 2.08 16.99
C SER A 410 14.34 0.80 17.02
N PHE A 411 13.33 0.69 16.15
CA PHE A 411 12.50 -0.50 16.02
C PHE A 411 13.30 -1.66 15.42
N LEU A 412 14.10 -1.40 14.41
CA LEU A 412 14.98 -2.39 13.78
C LEU A 412 15.95 -3.03 14.79
N LYS A 413 16.46 -2.25 15.74
CA LYS A 413 17.30 -2.79 16.83
C LYS A 413 16.55 -3.74 17.77
N GLU A 414 15.26 -3.45 18.03
CA GLU A 414 14.40 -4.35 18.82
C GLU A 414 14.08 -5.62 18.01
N GLU A 415 13.86 -5.49 16.71
CA GLU A 415 13.64 -6.63 15.83
C GLU A 415 14.87 -7.56 15.78
N PHE A 416 16.06 -7.02 15.63
CA PHE A 416 17.29 -7.83 15.70
C PHE A 416 17.38 -8.62 17.00
N ALA A 417 16.98 -8.03 18.13
CA ALA A 417 16.98 -8.73 19.40
C ALA A 417 15.92 -9.83 19.42
N ALA A 418 14.73 -9.59 18.85
CA ALA A 418 13.67 -10.60 18.75
C ALA A 418 14.07 -11.76 17.83
N ARG A 419 14.74 -11.49 16.70
CA ARG A 419 15.30 -12.47 15.77
C ARG A 419 16.41 -13.31 16.46
N GLU A 420 17.36 -12.67 17.13
CA GLU A 420 18.46 -13.36 17.83
C GLU A 420 17.95 -14.29 18.95
N GLU A 421 16.88 -13.89 19.65
CA GLU A 421 16.24 -14.68 20.69
C GLU A 421 15.27 -15.74 20.15
N GLY A 422 14.90 -15.69 18.85
CA GLY A 422 13.93 -16.59 18.21
C GLY A 422 12.55 -16.45 18.83
N LEU A 423 12.06 -15.22 18.99
CA LEU A 423 10.77 -14.97 19.63
C LEU A 423 9.62 -15.13 18.63
N ARG A 424 8.64 -15.92 18.98
CA ARG A 424 7.33 -16.11 18.28
C ARG A 424 7.44 -16.19 16.75
N LEU A 425 7.20 -15.09 16.02
CA LEU A 425 7.35 -15.00 14.56
C LEU A 425 8.70 -15.54 14.10
N TRP A 426 9.76 -15.24 14.83
CA TRP A 426 11.15 -15.57 14.49
C TRP A 426 11.60 -16.96 14.99
N GLU A 427 10.71 -17.77 15.64
CA GLU A 427 11.07 -19.10 16.18
C GLU A 427 11.52 -20.07 15.08
N GLU A 428 10.92 -19.99 13.89
CA GLU A 428 11.24 -20.84 12.73
C GLU A 428 12.03 -20.10 11.64
N SER A 429 12.46 -18.86 11.88
CA SER A 429 13.30 -18.12 10.93
C SER A 429 14.68 -18.78 10.79
N ASP A 430 15.06 -19.12 9.58
CA ASP A 430 16.37 -19.70 9.22
C ASP A 430 16.84 -19.14 7.86
N PRO A 431 17.46 -17.94 7.84
CA PRO A 431 17.99 -17.33 6.60
C PRO A 431 18.97 -18.24 5.86
N ASP A 432 19.77 -19.05 6.58
CA ASP A 432 20.71 -20.01 5.98
C ASP A 432 19.99 -21.14 5.18
N ALA A 433 18.70 -21.35 5.42
CA ALA A 433 17.88 -22.32 4.71
C ALA A 433 17.17 -21.74 3.49
N SER A 434 17.24 -20.46 3.26
CA SER A 434 16.59 -19.79 2.13
C SER A 434 17.13 -20.31 0.79
N PRO A 435 16.24 -20.57 -0.19
CA PRO A 435 16.67 -21.15 -1.45
C PRO A 435 17.42 -20.11 -2.29
N THR A 436 18.52 -20.51 -2.91
CA THR A 436 19.18 -19.68 -3.92
C THR A 436 18.29 -19.54 -5.15
N ILE A 437 17.76 -18.37 -5.41
CA ILE A 437 16.92 -18.04 -6.56
C ILE A 437 17.69 -17.17 -7.55
N ARG A 438 17.38 -17.22 -8.85
CA ARG A 438 17.85 -16.32 -9.93
C ARG A 438 19.37 -16.03 -9.94
N ASN A 439 20.20 -16.85 -9.29
CA ASN A 439 21.65 -16.69 -9.24
C ASN A 439 22.35 -17.39 -10.42
N GLY A 440 21.98 -17.00 -11.64
CA GLY A 440 22.49 -17.55 -12.89
C GLY A 440 23.48 -16.64 -13.60
N GLU A 441 23.91 -17.04 -14.81
CA GLU A 441 24.69 -16.19 -15.71
C GLU A 441 23.84 -14.98 -16.15
N VAL A 442 24.37 -13.76 -16.01
CA VAL A 442 23.73 -12.51 -16.41
C VAL A 442 23.80 -12.36 -17.93
N THR A 443 22.77 -12.75 -18.62
CA THR A 443 22.66 -12.67 -20.08
C THR A 443 21.97 -11.41 -20.57
N GLN A 444 21.06 -10.86 -19.75
CA GLN A 444 20.31 -9.64 -19.98
C GLN A 444 20.04 -8.93 -18.66
N LEU A 445 19.87 -7.61 -18.75
CA LEU A 445 19.35 -6.76 -17.67
C LEU A 445 18.16 -5.96 -18.21
N TYR A 446 17.18 -5.69 -17.37
CA TYR A 446 16.19 -4.67 -17.62
C TYR A 446 16.54 -3.42 -16.81
N ALA A 447 16.21 -2.24 -17.35
CA ALA A 447 16.54 -0.96 -16.72
C ALA A 447 15.31 -0.03 -16.83
N PRO A 448 14.32 -0.19 -15.93
CA PRO A 448 13.10 0.58 -16.00
C PRO A 448 13.37 2.06 -15.87
N TYR A 449 12.64 2.85 -16.65
CA TYR A 449 12.70 4.31 -16.65
C TYR A 449 14.12 4.86 -16.69
N ALA A 450 14.97 4.28 -17.53
CA ALA A 450 16.40 4.53 -17.50
C ALA A 450 16.79 5.97 -17.85
N ALA A 451 17.82 6.47 -17.16
CA ALA A 451 18.60 7.65 -17.52
C ALA A 451 20.04 7.25 -17.85
N SER A 452 20.78 8.12 -18.56
CA SER A 452 22.19 7.85 -18.83
C SER A 452 23.07 8.25 -17.65
N VAL A 453 24.25 7.61 -17.52
CA VAL A 453 25.29 8.02 -16.57
C VAL A 453 26.35 8.83 -17.29
N ARG A 454 26.77 9.94 -16.71
CA ARG A 454 27.78 10.87 -17.23
C ARG A 454 28.78 11.28 -16.15
N THR A 455 29.68 12.18 -16.46
CA THR A 455 30.59 12.81 -15.49
C THR A 455 30.37 14.32 -15.41
N THR A 456 30.92 14.97 -14.41
CA THR A 456 30.95 16.44 -14.31
C THR A 456 31.65 17.09 -15.50
N ALA A 457 32.51 16.37 -16.22
CA ALA A 457 33.22 16.83 -17.40
C ALA A 457 32.49 16.56 -18.72
N GLY A 458 31.37 15.85 -18.70
CA GLY A 458 30.62 15.40 -19.87
C GLY A 458 30.55 13.88 -19.97
N GLU A 459 30.83 13.29 -21.13
CA GLU A 459 30.80 11.84 -21.34
C GLU A 459 31.72 11.09 -20.36
N ILE A 460 31.27 9.91 -19.93
CA ILE A 460 32.08 9.00 -19.11
C ILE A 460 33.05 8.20 -19.99
N ASP A 461 34.27 7.95 -19.52
CA ASP A 461 35.22 7.04 -20.21
C ASP A 461 34.66 5.64 -20.28
N ALA A 462 34.57 5.07 -21.49
CA ALA A 462 34.04 3.73 -21.74
C ALA A 462 34.66 2.64 -20.84
N LYS A 463 35.89 2.83 -20.36
CA LYS A 463 36.51 1.90 -19.39
C LYS A 463 35.87 1.92 -18.00
N ARG A 464 34.98 2.83 -17.74
CA ARG A 464 34.26 2.95 -16.48
C ARG A 464 32.79 2.47 -16.62
N VAL A 465 32.41 1.98 -17.82
CA VAL A 465 31.04 1.59 -18.16
C VAL A 465 30.95 0.06 -18.26
N PRO A 466 30.48 -0.63 -17.23
CA PRO A 466 30.24 -2.08 -17.32
C PRO A 466 29.00 -2.43 -18.12
N VAL A 467 27.96 -1.57 -18.12
CA VAL A 467 26.69 -1.77 -18.79
C VAL A 467 26.31 -0.53 -19.60
N ALA A 468 26.05 -0.73 -20.87
CA ALA A 468 25.47 0.28 -21.73
C ALA A 468 24.10 -0.18 -22.24
N ALA A 469 23.28 0.75 -22.68
CA ALA A 469 22.00 0.44 -23.30
C ALA A 469 22.19 -0.39 -24.61
N SER A 470 21.16 -1.07 -25.03
CA SER A 470 21.13 -1.74 -26.33
C SER A 470 21.50 -0.76 -27.47
N PRO A 471 22.14 -1.19 -28.54
CA PRO A 471 22.47 -0.31 -29.68
C PRO A 471 21.24 0.30 -30.39
N THR A 472 20.03 -0.18 -30.08
CA THR A 472 18.76 0.37 -30.61
C THR A 472 18.17 1.45 -29.70
N ALA A 473 18.67 1.60 -28.49
CA ALA A 473 18.22 2.59 -27.55
C ALA A 473 18.50 4.03 -28.01
N THR A 474 17.65 4.95 -27.60
CA THR A 474 17.78 6.38 -27.91
C THR A 474 17.61 7.21 -26.65
N GLN A 475 18.20 8.39 -26.63
CA GLN A 475 18.02 9.36 -25.54
C GLN A 475 16.99 10.42 -25.95
N GLN A 476 16.08 10.74 -25.04
CA GLN A 476 15.08 11.81 -25.19
C GLN A 476 15.27 12.85 -24.09
N ASP A 477 15.08 14.11 -24.43
CA ASP A 477 15.15 15.26 -23.51
C ASP A 477 16.45 15.35 -22.69
N ALA A 478 17.55 14.81 -23.21
CA ALA A 478 18.84 14.75 -22.53
C ALA A 478 19.71 15.97 -22.78
N ASP A 479 20.33 16.52 -21.72
CA ASP A 479 21.32 17.60 -21.80
C ASP A 479 22.63 17.15 -22.47
N LEU A 480 22.97 15.88 -22.35
CA LEU A 480 24.11 15.25 -22.98
C LEU A 480 23.65 14.01 -23.76
N THR A 481 23.92 14.01 -25.06
CA THR A 481 23.61 12.88 -25.95
C THR A 481 24.90 12.18 -26.33
N TYR A 482 24.92 10.87 -26.22
CA TYR A 482 26.03 10.01 -26.64
C TYR A 482 25.91 9.65 -28.13
N ASP A 483 27.00 9.81 -28.89
CA ASP A 483 27.05 9.39 -30.31
C ASP A 483 27.23 7.85 -30.49
N GLY A 484 27.50 7.13 -29.40
CA GLY A 484 27.73 5.68 -29.36
C GLY A 484 26.88 4.98 -28.31
N ASP A 485 27.48 4.02 -27.64
CA ASP A 485 26.82 3.29 -26.57
C ASP A 485 26.43 4.24 -25.41
N VAL A 486 25.16 4.24 -25.01
CA VAL A 486 24.63 5.05 -23.92
C VAL A 486 24.92 4.36 -22.59
N PRO A 487 25.71 4.94 -21.68
CA PRO A 487 26.05 4.31 -20.40
C PRO A 487 24.81 4.23 -19.48
N LEU A 488 24.50 3.03 -19.02
CA LEU A 488 23.47 2.79 -17.99
C LEU A 488 24.08 2.63 -16.61
N VAL A 489 25.32 2.09 -16.50
CA VAL A 489 26.03 1.95 -15.25
C VAL A 489 27.44 2.49 -15.40
N GLY A 490 27.87 3.31 -14.44
CA GLY A 490 29.21 3.87 -14.34
C GLY A 490 29.88 3.53 -13.01
N ILE A 491 31.20 3.25 -13.03
CA ILE A 491 31.97 2.89 -11.82
C ILE A 491 33.11 3.90 -11.60
N ASP A 492 33.25 4.37 -10.36
CA ASP A 492 34.44 5.00 -9.83
C ASP A 492 35.07 4.09 -8.76
N GLN A 493 35.92 3.18 -9.19
CA GLN A 493 36.58 2.21 -8.31
C GLN A 493 37.42 2.89 -7.22
N HIS A 494 37.96 4.10 -7.46
CA HIS A 494 38.79 4.81 -6.50
C HIS A 494 37.92 5.41 -5.38
N ALA A 495 36.80 5.98 -5.74
CA ALA A 495 35.83 6.50 -4.78
C ALA A 495 34.93 5.39 -4.15
N ARG A 496 35.05 4.12 -4.60
CA ARG A 496 34.14 3.02 -4.20
C ARG A 496 32.67 3.31 -4.46
N VAL A 497 32.38 4.03 -5.53
CA VAL A 497 31.03 4.45 -5.92
C VAL A 497 30.70 3.91 -7.30
N ALA A 498 29.51 3.36 -7.45
CA ALA A 498 28.90 3.17 -8.76
C ALA A 498 27.60 3.98 -8.85
N MET A 499 27.21 4.30 -10.08
CA MET A 499 25.95 4.94 -10.37
C MET A 499 25.24 4.13 -11.46
N ALA A 500 23.98 3.77 -11.22
CA ALA A 500 23.10 3.16 -12.19
C ALA A 500 21.98 4.14 -12.57
N GLY A 501 21.65 4.21 -13.83
CA GLY A 501 20.58 5.06 -14.34
C GLY A 501 19.20 4.38 -14.27
N SER A 502 18.98 3.47 -13.31
CA SER A 502 17.71 2.78 -13.08
C SER A 502 17.72 2.15 -11.68
N THR A 503 16.57 1.85 -11.09
CA THR A 503 16.43 1.20 -9.77
C THR A 503 16.92 -0.26 -9.77
N LEU A 504 16.78 -0.97 -10.87
CA LEU A 504 17.25 -2.35 -11.14
C LEU A 504 16.56 -3.49 -10.38
N VAL A 505 16.03 -3.25 -9.19
CA VAL A 505 15.49 -4.30 -8.28
C VAL A 505 14.14 -3.93 -7.68
N ASP A 506 13.40 -3.09 -8.35
CA ASP A 506 12.08 -2.62 -7.96
C ASP A 506 11.04 -3.73 -8.18
N GLU A 507 10.35 -4.12 -7.12
CA GLU A 507 9.43 -5.26 -7.08
C GLU A 507 8.18 -5.08 -7.94
N GLN A 508 7.77 -3.83 -8.28
CA GLN A 508 6.63 -3.62 -9.16
C GLN A 508 6.75 -4.34 -10.52
N PHE A 509 7.97 -4.73 -10.91
CA PHE A 509 8.23 -5.50 -12.14
C PHE A 509 8.26 -7.01 -11.90
N GLU A 510 8.19 -7.45 -10.64
CA GLU A 510 8.13 -8.84 -10.22
C GLU A 510 6.69 -9.31 -9.96
N ASP A 511 5.77 -8.37 -9.80
CA ASP A 511 4.36 -8.60 -9.54
C ASP A 511 3.70 -9.42 -10.67
N GLU A 512 2.83 -10.37 -10.31
CA GLU A 512 2.08 -11.20 -11.26
C GLU A 512 1.19 -10.38 -12.20
N GLU A 513 0.79 -9.19 -11.81
CA GLU A 513 -0.01 -8.27 -12.63
C GLU A 513 0.83 -7.48 -13.64
N PHE A 514 2.14 -7.42 -13.45
CA PHE A 514 3.02 -6.83 -14.45
C PHE A 514 3.05 -7.71 -15.72
N PRO A 515 2.75 -7.17 -16.90
CA PRO A 515 2.60 -7.98 -18.12
C PRO A 515 3.91 -8.57 -18.68
N GLY A 516 5.03 -8.39 -17.97
CA GLY A 516 6.36 -8.85 -18.39
C GLY A 516 6.92 -9.88 -17.42
N ASP A 517 7.64 -10.89 -17.93
CA ASP A 517 8.37 -11.87 -17.11
C ASP A 517 9.82 -11.41 -16.97
N VAL A 518 10.24 -11.10 -15.74
CA VAL A 518 11.62 -10.66 -15.42
C VAL A 518 12.48 -11.77 -14.80
N SER A 519 11.96 -12.97 -14.64
CA SER A 519 12.63 -14.13 -14.00
C SER A 519 13.94 -14.54 -14.65
N GLU A 520 14.09 -14.33 -15.98
CA GLU A 520 15.27 -14.64 -16.76
C GLU A 520 16.34 -13.52 -16.78
N TYR A 521 16.04 -12.35 -16.18
CA TYR A 521 16.98 -11.24 -16.11
C TYR A 521 17.92 -11.36 -14.90
N GLY A 522 19.17 -10.99 -15.09
CA GLY A 522 20.22 -11.15 -14.09
C GLY A 522 20.46 -9.94 -13.20
N ASN A 523 19.46 -9.10 -12.95
CA ASN A 523 19.57 -7.84 -12.24
C ASN A 523 20.11 -8.04 -10.81
N TYR A 524 19.62 -9.03 -10.09
CA TYR A 524 20.03 -9.34 -8.73
C TYR A 524 21.49 -9.77 -8.64
N ALA A 525 21.89 -10.76 -9.43
CA ALA A 525 23.27 -11.24 -9.46
C ALA A 525 24.25 -10.15 -9.91
N PHE A 526 23.85 -9.31 -10.88
CA PHE A 526 24.64 -8.18 -11.33
C PHE A 526 24.84 -7.13 -10.23
N LEU A 527 23.75 -6.67 -9.56
CA LEU A 527 23.81 -5.64 -8.52
C LEU A 527 24.65 -6.12 -7.34
N THR A 528 24.46 -7.36 -6.90
CA THR A 528 25.26 -7.95 -5.79
C THR A 528 26.73 -8.06 -6.14
N SER A 529 27.06 -8.50 -7.36
CA SER A 529 28.45 -8.51 -7.84
C SER A 529 29.05 -7.11 -7.94
N LEU A 530 28.23 -6.09 -8.28
CA LEU A 530 28.65 -4.69 -8.32
C LEU A 530 28.95 -4.15 -6.93
N LEU A 531 28.10 -4.44 -5.94
CA LEU A 531 28.31 -4.09 -4.53
C LEU A 531 29.60 -4.71 -4.00
N ASP A 532 29.79 -6.01 -4.21
CA ASP A 532 30.99 -6.72 -3.75
C ASP A 532 32.29 -6.23 -4.43
N ARG A 533 32.18 -5.74 -5.66
CA ARG A 533 33.29 -5.09 -6.35
C ARG A 533 33.77 -3.82 -5.64
N LEU A 534 32.88 -3.06 -5.04
CA LEU A 534 33.16 -1.75 -4.45
C LEU A 534 33.66 -1.87 -3.00
N THR A 535 33.20 -2.87 -2.26
CA THR A 535 33.48 -3.00 -0.83
C THR A 535 34.75 -3.81 -0.51
N ASP A 536 35.39 -3.52 0.62
CA ASP A 536 36.39 -4.35 1.28
C ASP A 536 35.89 -4.86 2.65
N ARG A 537 34.62 -4.61 2.97
CA ARG A 537 33.99 -4.99 4.24
C ARG A 537 33.18 -6.28 4.08
N GLU A 538 32.96 -6.95 5.19
CA GLU A 538 31.96 -7.96 5.40
C GLU A 538 30.75 -7.30 6.07
N GLY A 539 29.58 -7.94 6.07
CA GLY A 539 28.33 -7.45 6.66
C GLY A 539 27.19 -7.44 5.67
N ASP A 540 26.13 -6.76 6.02
CA ASP A 540 24.87 -6.73 5.28
C ASP A 540 24.94 -5.75 4.08
N VAL A 541 24.08 -5.93 3.10
CA VAL A 541 23.76 -4.91 2.12
C VAL A 541 22.73 -3.97 2.77
N LEU A 542 23.02 -2.69 2.80
CA LEU A 542 22.11 -1.69 3.33
C LEU A 542 21.39 -0.95 2.19
N ILE A 543 20.19 -0.46 2.48
CA ILE A 543 19.49 0.52 1.64
C ILE A 543 19.12 1.75 2.49
N ASP A 544 19.26 2.94 1.91
CA ASP A 544 18.84 4.19 2.54
C ASP A 544 17.33 4.39 2.35
N GLY A 545 16.59 4.59 3.44
CA GLY A 545 15.15 4.88 3.44
C GLY A 545 14.77 6.19 4.14
N GLY A 546 15.77 6.91 4.70
CA GLY A 546 15.55 8.11 5.51
C GLY A 546 15.41 9.42 4.74
N HIS A 547 15.43 9.41 3.41
CA HIS A 547 15.44 10.63 2.58
C HIS A 547 14.26 10.67 1.60
N GLY A 548 13.08 10.20 2.06
CA GLY A 548 11.84 10.22 1.29
C GLY A 548 11.86 9.31 0.05
N GLN A 549 12.54 8.17 0.13
CA GLN A 549 12.56 7.18 -0.95
C GLN A 549 11.25 6.40 -1.01
N PHE A 550 10.70 6.02 0.15
CA PHE A 550 9.45 5.31 0.25
C PHE A 550 8.29 6.12 -0.37
N GLY A 551 7.55 5.51 -1.28
CA GLY A 551 6.46 6.18 -2.00
C GLY A 551 6.88 7.26 -3.02
N ALA A 552 8.19 7.52 -3.21
CA ALA A 552 8.66 8.49 -4.20
C ALA A 552 8.77 7.88 -5.59
N ASP A 553 8.33 8.63 -6.60
CA ASP A 553 8.39 8.20 -8.02
C ASP A 553 9.78 7.71 -8.41
N ARG A 554 9.91 6.43 -8.79
CA ARG A 554 11.14 5.82 -9.34
C ARG A 554 12.31 5.83 -8.36
N SER A 555 12.01 5.86 -7.07
CA SER A 555 12.90 5.56 -5.97
C SER A 555 12.48 4.23 -5.33
N ILE A 556 13.28 3.65 -4.47
CA ILE A 556 12.99 2.41 -3.77
C ILE A 556 13.54 2.45 -2.34
N GLY A 557 12.77 1.89 -1.40
CA GLY A 557 13.19 1.47 -0.07
C GLY A 557 13.36 -0.05 0.00
N ALA A 558 13.44 -0.62 1.20
CA ALA A 558 13.50 -2.06 1.38
C ALA A 558 12.17 -2.74 1.02
N GLU A 559 11.03 -2.13 1.36
CA GLU A 559 9.70 -2.63 1.00
C GLU A 559 9.51 -2.80 -0.51
N ASP A 560 10.12 -1.91 -1.32
CA ASP A 560 10.07 -2.00 -2.78
C ASP A 560 11.06 -3.01 -3.37
N ALA A 561 11.81 -3.73 -2.53
CA ALA A 561 12.89 -4.62 -2.94
C ALA A 561 12.87 -5.98 -2.24
N ALA A 562 11.70 -6.45 -1.79
CA ALA A 562 11.54 -7.68 -1.02
C ALA A 562 12.07 -8.93 -1.76
N ASP A 563 11.81 -9.06 -3.05
CA ASP A 563 12.37 -10.14 -3.87
C ASP A 563 13.90 -10.11 -3.96
N TYR A 564 14.51 -8.91 -3.93
CA TYR A 564 15.96 -8.78 -3.88
C TYR A 564 16.50 -9.17 -2.50
N LEU A 565 15.80 -8.85 -1.41
CA LEU A 565 16.08 -9.34 -0.06
C LEU A 565 16.14 -10.88 -0.08
N ARG A 566 15.10 -11.50 -0.59
CA ARG A 566 14.99 -12.96 -0.70
C ARG A 566 16.13 -13.58 -1.52
N TYR A 567 16.54 -12.92 -2.61
CA TYR A 567 17.72 -13.32 -3.36
C TYR A 567 19.00 -13.24 -2.52
N LEU A 568 19.19 -12.16 -1.76
CA LEU A 568 20.39 -11.95 -0.94
C LEU A 568 20.51 -13.01 0.15
N GLU A 569 19.42 -13.36 0.84
CA GLU A 569 19.40 -14.49 1.78
C GLU A 569 19.91 -15.78 1.13
N GLY A 570 19.41 -16.12 -0.05
CA GLY A 570 19.78 -17.33 -0.80
C GLY A 570 21.25 -17.36 -1.26
N VAL A 571 22.00 -16.28 -1.05
CA VAL A 571 23.47 -16.19 -1.31
C VAL A 571 24.26 -15.79 -0.05
N ASP A 572 23.72 -16.04 1.13
CA ASP A 572 24.30 -15.80 2.45
C ASP A 572 24.60 -14.31 2.71
N LEU A 573 23.75 -13.39 2.30
CA LEU A 573 23.86 -11.95 2.55
C LEU A 573 22.59 -11.41 3.22
N GLY A 574 22.75 -10.62 4.30
CA GLY A 574 21.66 -9.85 4.88
C GLY A 574 21.33 -8.60 4.06
N PHE A 575 20.10 -8.12 4.21
CA PHE A 575 19.62 -6.88 3.62
C PHE A 575 18.79 -6.11 4.64
N GLU A 576 19.15 -4.87 4.90
CA GLU A 576 18.49 -4.05 5.93
C GLU A 576 18.35 -2.61 5.47
N GLN A 577 17.22 -1.98 5.78
CA GLN A 577 17.07 -0.54 5.61
C GLN A 577 17.71 0.21 6.78
N VAL A 578 18.24 1.40 6.52
CA VAL A 578 18.72 2.34 7.53
C VAL A 578 18.18 3.73 7.19
N ASN A 579 17.59 4.39 8.18
CA ASN A 579 17.06 5.74 8.00
C ASN A 579 17.97 6.81 8.61
N ASP A 580 18.74 6.46 9.68
CA ASP A 580 19.74 7.37 10.31
C ASP A 580 21.15 6.96 9.89
N LEU A 581 21.68 7.60 8.87
CA LEU A 581 23.03 7.35 8.37
C LEU A 581 24.14 7.80 9.33
N THR A 582 23.80 8.58 10.35
CA THR A 582 24.74 8.95 11.43
C THR A 582 24.72 7.95 12.59
N GLY A 583 23.77 7.01 12.56
CA GLY A 583 23.59 5.97 13.56
C GLY A 583 24.59 4.81 13.45
N ASP A 584 24.53 3.92 14.43
CA ASP A 584 25.43 2.76 14.54
C ASP A 584 25.06 1.62 13.56
N LEU A 585 23.87 1.62 12.97
CA LEU A 585 23.44 0.60 12.00
C LEU A 585 24.26 0.66 10.70
N LEU A 586 24.70 1.85 10.26
CA LEU A 586 25.56 1.99 9.10
C LEU A 586 26.88 1.19 9.24
N GLU A 587 27.36 0.97 10.48
CA GLU A 587 28.56 0.19 10.74
C GLU A 587 28.41 -1.31 10.42
N ARG A 588 27.16 -1.84 10.38
CA ARG A 588 26.86 -3.25 10.04
C ARG A 588 27.06 -3.53 8.56
N GLY A 589 26.92 -2.49 7.71
CA GLY A 589 26.90 -2.63 6.27
C GLY A 589 28.26 -2.93 5.63
N ARG A 590 28.25 -3.78 4.61
CA ARG A 590 29.34 -3.93 3.63
C ARG A 590 29.28 -2.90 2.53
N ALA A 591 28.05 -2.59 2.10
CA ALA A 591 27.75 -1.59 1.07
C ALA A 591 26.35 -1.02 1.31
N ILE A 592 26.09 0.15 0.74
CA ILE A 592 24.77 0.79 0.81
C ILE A 592 24.26 1.15 -0.59
N LEU A 593 22.97 0.89 -0.82
CA LEU A 593 22.19 1.38 -1.93
C LEU A 593 21.55 2.72 -1.54
N ILE A 594 21.60 3.71 -2.42
CA ILE A 594 20.92 4.99 -2.26
C ILE A 594 20.13 5.22 -3.54
N ALA A 595 18.84 5.01 -3.49
CA ALA A 595 17.93 5.34 -4.58
C ALA A 595 17.63 6.85 -4.59
N ALA A 596 17.28 7.40 -5.73
CA ALA A 596 17.12 8.83 -5.94
C ALA A 596 16.33 9.54 -4.81
N PRO A 597 17.00 10.17 -3.83
CA PRO A 597 16.38 10.69 -2.63
C PRO A 597 15.51 11.91 -2.93
N ALA A 598 14.30 11.96 -2.38
CA ALA A 598 13.41 13.11 -2.48
C ALA A 598 13.92 14.26 -1.62
N GLU A 599 14.57 13.96 -0.50
CA GLU A 599 15.12 14.93 0.43
C GLU A 599 16.66 15.02 0.35
N PRO A 600 17.25 16.19 0.64
CA PRO A 600 18.69 16.37 0.59
C PRO A 600 19.40 15.82 1.82
N PHE A 601 20.53 15.17 1.63
CA PHE A 601 21.43 14.75 2.71
C PHE A 601 22.04 15.95 3.43
N THR A 602 22.18 15.84 4.74
CA THR A 602 22.88 16.82 5.58
C THR A 602 24.42 16.69 5.44
N ASP A 603 25.16 17.70 5.87
CA ASP A 603 26.63 17.65 5.90
C ASP A 603 27.16 16.55 6.87
N GLU A 604 26.37 16.21 7.91
CA GLU A 604 26.72 15.19 8.91
C GLU A 604 26.56 13.79 8.31
N GLU A 605 25.51 13.52 7.59
CA GLU A 605 25.29 12.24 6.88
C GLU A 605 26.26 12.03 5.74
N LEU A 606 26.56 13.07 4.95
CA LEU A 606 27.61 13.00 3.95
C LEU A 606 28.99 12.70 4.57
N THR A 607 29.26 13.20 5.79
CA THR A 607 30.48 12.89 6.53
C THR A 607 30.48 11.43 6.97
N ALA A 608 29.38 10.91 7.49
CA ALA A 608 29.24 9.50 7.87
C ALA A 608 29.44 8.56 6.68
N LEU A 609 28.86 8.89 5.53
CA LEU A 609 29.08 8.13 4.28
C LEU A 609 30.54 8.19 3.81
N GLN A 610 31.24 9.34 3.95
CA GLN A 610 32.66 9.45 3.65
C GLN A 610 33.51 8.56 4.57
N GLU A 611 33.20 8.50 5.86
CA GLU A 611 33.84 7.63 6.83
C GLU A 611 33.58 6.15 6.51
N PHE A 612 32.35 5.81 6.19
CA PHE A 612 31.95 4.47 5.75
C PHE A 612 32.77 4.00 4.52
N VAL A 613 32.89 4.85 3.50
CA VAL A 613 33.68 4.57 2.30
C VAL A 613 35.19 4.48 2.63
N ALA A 614 35.70 5.36 3.51
CA ALA A 614 37.10 5.32 3.93
C ALA A 614 37.46 4.02 4.66
N ASP A 615 36.50 3.47 5.41
CA ASP A 615 36.61 2.18 6.08
C ASP A 615 36.39 0.97 5.15
N GLY A 616 36.20 1.21 3.87
CA GLY A 616 36.13 0.17 2.86
C GLY A 616 34.70 -0.18 2.38
N GLY A 617 33.68 0.53 2.83
CA GLY A 617 32.33 0.38 2.38
C GLY A 617 32.14 0.77 0.90
N GLY A 618 31.22 0.14 0.20
CA GLY A 618 30.82 0.48 -1.17
C GLY A 618 29.52 1.29 -1.19
N VAL A 619 29.35 2.17 -2.18
CA VAL A 619 28.10 2.92 -2.38
C VAL A 619 27.60 2.73 -3.82
N VAL A 620 26.36 2.32 -3.99
CA VAL A 620 25.69 2.28 -5.30
C VAL A 620 24.55 3.28 -5.29
N LEU A 621 24.65 4.25 -6.19
CA LEU A 621 23.65 5.28 -6.41
C LEU A 621 22.69 4.81 -7.52
N LEU A 622 21.44 4.63 -7.20
CA LEU A 622 20.39 4.21 -8.13
C LEU A 622 19.56 5.44 -8.54
N GLY A 623 19.33 5.60 -9.82
CA GLY A 623 18.55 6.72 -10.35
C GLY A 623 17.62 6.29 -11.46
N GLY A 624 17.27 7.21 -12.37
CA GLY A 624 16.38 6.96 -13.49
C GLY A 624 15.91 8.27 -14.10
N ASP A 625 14.82 8.24 -14.86
CA ASP A 625 14.07 9.42 -15.28
C ASP A 625 13.25 9.96 -14.11
N VAL A 626 13.95 10.48 -13.11
CA VAL A 626 13.42 10.99 -11.84
C VAL A 626 13.21 12.51 -11.89
N PRO A 627 12.40 13.10 -10.98
CA PRO A 627 12.28 14.54 -10.83
C PRO A 627 13.64 15.24 -10.73
N ALA A 628 13.72 16.48 -11.22
CA ALA A 628 15.00 17.22 -11.28
C ALA A 628 15.60 17.46 -9.88
N GLU A 629 14.76 17.56 -8.87
CA GLU A 629 15.17 17.71 -7.46
C GLU A 629 15.80 16.44 -6.92
N HIS A 630 15.18 15.27 -7.09
CA HIS A 630 15.74 13.97 -6.68
C HIS A 630 17.06 13.69 -7.38
N ARG A 631 17.18 14.01 -8.70
CA ARG A 631 18.44 13.92 -9.42
C ARG A 631 19.52 14.83 -8.82
N ALA A 632 19.14 16.05 -8.42
CA ALA A 632 20.09 17.00 -7.82
C ALA A 632 20.56 16.50 -6.44
N ASN A 633 19.67 15.91 -5.63
CA ASN A 633 20.01 15.32 -4.35
C ASN A 633 20.99 14.14 -4.54
N LEU A 634 20.70 13.22 -5.47
CA LEU A 634 21.58 12.09 -5.79
C LEU A 634 22.97 12.56 -6.28
N ASP A 635 23.00 13.58 -7.14
CA ASP A 635 24.23 14.20 -7.64
C ASP A 635 25.01 14.92 -6.52
N ALA A 636 24.33 15.43 -5.49
CA ALA A 636 24.96 16.03 -4.31
C ALA A 636 25.64 14.95 -3.44
N VAL A 637 25.00 13.79 -3.23
CA VAL A 637 25.63 12.63 -2.56
C VAL A 637 26.89 12.20 -3.33
N ALA A 638 26.79 12.04 -4.66
CA ALA A 638 27.94 11.71 -5.49
C ALA A 638 29.07 12.73 -5.36
N ALA A 639 28.76 14.03 -5.29
CA ALA A 639 29.74 15.08 -5.07
C ALA A 639 30.36 15.02 -3.68
N GLY A 640 29.56 14.76 -2.65
CA GLY A 640 30.02 14.54 -1.26
C GLY A 640 31.01 13.39 -1.17
N LEU A 641 30.79 12.30 -1.89
CA LEU A 641 31.69 11.14 -1.97
C LEU A 641 32.88 11.35 -2.90
N ALA A 642 33.09 12.57 -3.39
CA ALA A 642 34.20 12.97 -4.25
C ALA A 642 34.35 12.18 -5.56
N THR A 643 33.25 11.61 -6.08
CA THR A 643 33.17 11.04 -7.41
C THR A 643 32.74 12.08 -8.44
N ASP A 644 33.14 11.92 -9.69
CA ASP A 644 32.71 12.75 -10.81
C ASP A 644 31.48 12.18 -11.54
N LEU A 645 30.98 11.03 -11.12
CA LEU A 645 29.75 10.44 -11.67
C LEU A 645 28.55 11.34 -11.43
N ARG A 646 27.68 11.45 -12.44
CA ARG A 646 26.42 12.20 -12.36
C ARG A 646 25.36 11.48 -13.17
N LEU A 647 24.11 11.59 -12.70
CA LEU A 647 22.95 11.13 -13.45
C LEU A 647 22.67 12.09 -14.61
N GLY A 648 22.40 11.57 -15.81
CA GLY A 648 21.98 12.35 -16.96
C GLY A 648 20.56 12.90 -16.77
N SER A 649 20.26 14.01 -17.41
CA SER A 649 18.87 14.43 -17.59
C SER A 649 18.23 13.67 -18.75
N GLY A 650 16.90 13.62 -18.76
CA GLY A 650 16.12 12.92 -19.79
C GLY A 650 16.17 11.39 -19.63
N ARG A 651 15.54 10.72 -20.57
CA ARG A 651 15.29 9.29 -20.50
C ARG A 651 16.01 8.52 -21.61
N VAL A 652 16.34 7.27 -21.31
CA VAL A 652 16.81 6.29 -22.29
C VAL A 652 15.66 5.35 -22.59
N ILE A 653 15.25 5.28 -23.86
CA ILE A 653 14.17 4.42 -24.31
C ILE A 653 14.64 3.49 -25.42
N ASP A 654 13.99 2.34 -25.58
CA ASP A 654 14.27 1.41 -26.67
C ASP A 654 12.97 0.80 -27.22
N GLU A 655 12.61 1.15 -28.45
CA GLU A 655 11.42 0.65 -29.15
C GLU A 655 11.55 -0.83 -29.59
N SER A 656 12.76 -1.39 -29.52
CA SER A 656 13.07 -2.73 -30.05
C SER A 656 13.50 -3.73 -28.99
N SER A 657 14.18 -3.25 -27.96
CA SER A 657 14.73 -4.07 -26.86
C SER A 657 14.18 -3.53 -25.55
N ASN A 658 12.99 -3.98 -25.19
CA ASN A 658 12.27 -3.51 -24.02
C ASN A 658 11.44 -4.62 -23.39
N LEU A 659 10.99 -4.39 -22.17
CA LEU A 659 10.14 -5.28 -21.40
C LEU A 659 8.66 -4.91 -21.65
N ALA A 660 7.81 -5.91 -21.82
CA ALA A 660 6.37 -5.76 -21.99
C ALA A 660 5.92 -4.82 -23.14
N ASP A 661 6.70 -4.73 -24.26
CA ASP A 661 6.46 -3.82 -25.36
C ASP A 661 6.42 -2.31 -24.96
N ARG A 662 7.04 -1.95 -23.81
CA ARG A 662 7.12 -0.58 -23.32
C ARG A 662 8.52 0.01 -23.52
N ALA A 663 8.65 0.97 -24.43
CA ALA A 663 9.94 1.60 -24.77
C ALA A 663 10.65 2.25 -23.55
N SER A 664 9.90 2.67 -22.52
CA SER A 664 10.42 3.21 -21.26
C SER A 664 11.04 2.17 -20.33
N LEU A 665 10.94 0.89 -20.65
CA LEU A 665 11.50 -0.23 -19.91
C LEU A 665 12.59 -0.93 -20.73
N PRO A 666 13.69 -0.27 -21.12
CA PRO A 666 14.69 -0.84 -21.99
C PRO A 666 15.39 -2.06 -21.37
N THR A 667 15.73 -3.01 -22.22
CA THR A 667 16.55 -4.17 -21.86
C THR A 667 17.88 -4.12 -22.57
N THR A 668 18.91 -4.74 -22.00
CA THR A 668 20.24 -4.74 -22.60
C THR A 668 21.04 -6.01 -22.32
N ALA A 669 21.85 -6.39 -23.29
CA ALA A 669 22.93 -7.36 -23.17
C ALA A 669 24.30 -6.73 -23.58
N ASN A 670 24.38 -5.38 -23.60
CA ASN A 670 25.59 -4.64 -23.99
C ASN A 670 26.49 -4.47 -22.77
N PHE A 671 27.29 -5.50 -22.50
CA PHE A 671 28.18 -5.62 -21.35
C PHE A 671 29.64 -5.50 -21.76
N ASP A 672 30.46 -4.87 -20.88
CA ASP A 672 31.90 -4.98 -20.98
C ASP A 672 32.42 -6.19 -20.19
N ASP A 673 32.72 -7.28 -20.89
CA ASP A 673 33.24 -8.53 -20.33
C ASP A 673 34.56 -8.38 -19.55
N TRP A 674 35.20 -7.22 -19.62
CA TRP A 674 36.37 -6.94 -18.82
C TRP A 674 36.03 -6.93 -17.31
N TYR A 675 34.81 -6.58 -16.96
CA TYR A 675 34.28 -6.70 -15.62
C TYR A 675 33.81 -8.13 -15.35
N ARG A 676 33.97 -8.61 -14.13
CA ARG A 676 33.54 -9.94 -13.70
C ARG A 676 32.17 -9.88 -13.02
N LEU A 677 31.24 -9.15 -13.60
CA LEU A 677 29.95 -8.84 -12.99
C LEU A 677 28.79 -9.64 -13.60
N PHE A 678 29.07 -10.44 -14.64
CA PHE A 678 28.00 -11.06 -15.46
C PHE A 678 27.94 -12.59 -15.29
N GLY A 679 28.42 -13.13 -14.18
CA GLY A 679 28.16 -14.50 -13.74
C GLY A 679 27.11 -14.50 -12.63
N GLY A 680 26.65 -15.67 -12.21
CA GLY A 680 25.99 -15.76 -10.90
C GLY A 680 26.93 -15.25 -9.80
N TYR A 681 26.37 -14.64 -8.77
CA TYR A 681 27.16 -14.18 -7.63
C TYR A 681 27.82 -15.37 -6.93
N ASP A 682 29.10 -15.21 -6.60
CA ASP A 682 29.89 -16.20 -5.89
C ASP A 682 30.87 -15.45 -4.94
N PRO A 683 30.69 -15.54 -3.60
CA PRO A 683 31.47 -14.80 -2.62
C PRO A 683 32.99 -15.10 -2.70
N ASP A 684 33.39 -16.26 -3.26
CA ASP A 684 34.80 -16.61 -3.48
C ASP A 684 35.41 -15.90 -4.71
N THR A 685 34.62 -15.19 -5.51
CA THR A 685 35.06 -14.49 -6.71
C THR A 685 35.69 -13.16 -6.38
N ASN A 686 36.88 -12.91 -6.87
CA ASN A 686 37.50 -11.58 -6.76
C ASN A 686 36.97 -10.63 -7.83
N TYR A 687 35.92 -9.89 -7.52
CA TYR A 687 35.29 -8.89 -8.41
C TYR A 687 36.16 -7.64 -8.65
N LYS A 688 37.16 -7.36 -7.84
CA LYS A 688 38.05 -6.17 -7.92
C LYS A 688 39.16 -6.29 -8.96
N GLY A 689 39.54 -7.51 -9.29
CA GLY A 689 40.60 -7.74 -10.24
C GLY A 689 40.17 -7.65 -11.71
N PRO A 690 40.96 -7.06 -12.61
CA PRO A 690 40.66 -7.13 -14.03
C PRO A 690 40.73 -8.58 -14.52
N ARG A 691 39.74 -8.96 -15.38
CA ARG A 691 39.87 -10.18 -16.17
C ARG A 691 41.13 -10.06 -17.06
N ALA A 692 41.92 -11.13 -17.22
CA ALA A 692 42.94 -11.14 -18.23
C ALA A 692 42.28 -10.94 -19.61
N GLY A 693 42.54 -9.78 -20.24
CA GLY A 693 41.91 -9.40 -21.50
C GLY A 693 42.00 -10.51 -22.55
N PRO A 694 41.03 -10.63 -23.46
CA PRO A 694 41.09 -11.57 -24.57
C PRO A 694 42.31 -11.17 -25.45
N GLY A 695 43.34 -11.97 -25.46
CA GLY A 695 44.39 -11.81 -26.47
C GLY A 695 45.85 -11.88 -26.05
N VAL A 696 46.17 -12.26 -24.82
CA VAL A 696 47.56 -12.72 -24.52
C VAL A 696 47.50 -14.27 -24.58
N PRO A 697 48.01 -14.90 -25.66
CA PRO A 697 48.18 -16.35 -25.68
C PRO A 697 49.04 -16.70 -24.47
N GLY A 698 48.48 -17.43 -23.51
CA GLY A 698 49.15 -17.87 -22.32
C GLY A 698 50.49 -18.54 -22.75
N LYS A 699 51.60 -17.93 -22.40
CA LYS A 699 52.85 -18.68 -22.35
C LYS A 699 52.59 -19.82 -21.39
N SER A 700 52.51 -21.03 -21.96
CA SER A 700 52.51 -22.27 -21.20
C SER A 700 53.74 -22.28 -20.32
N GLY A 701 53.63 -21.77 -19.14
CA GLY A 701 54.63 -21.94 -18.10
C GLY A 701 54.64 -23.39 -17.70
N LYS A 702 55.70 -24.09 -18.12
CA LYS A 702 56.02 -25.41 -17.60
C LYS A 702 56.08 -25.30 -16.08
N GLY A 703 55.10 -25.90 -15.40
CA GLY A 703 55.12 -26.03 -13.94
C GLY A 703 56.40 -26.74 -13.47
N PRO A 704 57.00 -26.31 -12.37
CA PRO A 704 58.14 -27.01 -11.78
C PRO A 704 57.67 -28.37 -11.22
N GLY A 705 58.50 -29.36 -11.49
CA GLY A 705 58.26 -30.76 -11.33
C GLY A 705 57.83 -31.23 -9.94
N LYS A 706 57.05 -32.29 -9.99
CA LYS A 706 56.68 -33.10 -8.84
C LYS A 706 57.91 -33.57 -8.05
N GLY A 707 58.08 -33.06 -6.86
CA GLY A 707 58.95 -33.63 -5.81
C GLY A 707 58.20 -34.82 -5.16
N LYS A 708 58.66 -36.03 -5.42
CA LYS A 708 58.29 -37.23 -4.68
C LYS A 708 58.91 -37.16 -3.31
N GLY A 709 58.12 -37.05 -2.24
CA GLY A 709 58.50 -37.26 -0.85
C GLY A 709 57.77 -38.48 -0.28
N ASN A 710 58.48 -39.61 -0.29
CA ASN A 710 58.10 -40.81 0.48
C ASN A 710 58.34 -40.57 2.00
N GLY A 711 57.35 -40.79 2.83
CA GLY A 711 57.52 -40.79 4.28
C GLY A 711 56.51 -41.72 4.91
N LYS A 712 56.92 -42.97 5.10
CA LYS A 712 56.25 -43.97 5.96
C LYS A 712 56.46 -43.63 7.46
N GLY A 713 55.44 -43.84 8.28
CA GLY A 713 55.61 -43.84 9.73
C GLY A 713 54.32 -44.14 10.49
N LYS A 714 54.01 -45.38 10.60
CA LYS A 714 53.58 -46.25 11.70
C LYS A 714 52.83 -45.62 12.91
N SER A 715 51.65 -46.17 13.09
CA SER A 715 50.84 -46.50 14.26
C SER A 715 51.50 -46.71 15.62
N LYS A 716 50.76 -46.33 16.69
CA LYS A 716 50.45 -46.99 17.99
C LYS A 716 49.85 -45.86 18.86
N GLY A 717 48.69 -45.94 19.52
CA GLY A 717 48.05 -47.03 20.23
C GLY A 717 48.21 -46.83 21.74
N HIS A 718 47.05 -46.80 22.43
CA HIS A 718 46.81 -46.71 23.89
C HIS A 718 46.50 -45.29 24.38
N GLY A 719 45.32 -45.03 24.98
CA GLY A 719 44.58 -45.76 26.03
C GLY A 719 44.79 -45.07 27.37
N ASP A 720 43.82 -44.30 27.76
CA ASP A 720 43.05 -44.32 28.98
C ASP A 720 41.95 -43.26 28.93
#